data_e418d4328bce769bbab8f4181c4b4f8b
#
_entry.id   e418d4328bce769bbab8f4181c4b4f8b
#
_cell.length_a   1.000
_cell.length_b   1.000
_cell.length_c   1.000
_cell.angle_alpha   90.00
_cell.angle_beta   90.00
_cell.angle_gamma   90.00
#
_symmetry.space_group_name_H-M   'P 1'
#
loop_
_entity.id
_entity.type
_entity.pdbx_description
1 polymer ?
#
loop_
_entity_poly.entity_id
_entity_poly.type
_entity_poly.pdbx_seq_one_letter_code
_entity_poly.pdbx_strand_id
1 'polypeptide(L)'
;MKRLTLLLTVALLSLHAMATVIPFSTDAEAAGKNTPEGWTAVQLPTGLPTITEANTFVITDAAYGASTASSDNTAAIQTALDAAANAGGGMVVIPAGTYLSGCLTIGSKTILHLSENATLKMLAMTTFPKDGNGYYKMESPFITGKNKASDIVIEGESRETSIIDGQGAPWWDEVEAAKAAKKSTTRSALIRFWQGERYLFRNFRIQNAPNTNITIGRSGKGANVTAHDITVKNPASHGVDDPSHNTDGFPIWTQYVNIYDCEIDTGDDNVVCDENAQYVHVWNCTLLAGHGASFGSYTTNMHDIIYEDLTMNGTDAGFRLKSNSGRSGDVYNLVFRNCTMTNVLSPISITCWYDSLPKPEWIDAHAPALEEKTPRFHNITLKDVTISGCKSTTTSGKNGYGIFIYGRPESYVKDVTFDNVHIEHTKGLKLNFCSGIQFKDCSIKVGNVTSTETELPGALIEEQYKGSFTWNDAEPVAKPKQVVYWEDGTEAAASIPVADGWTLTLTHSDASKKWTAGNGSIKYEGNSYMTLKNSNGAQNTLKLAEGQKAKKVEFYATTNNKENDTKGVLTELNGETCSDEVTSLLDYNNPTHISKSFETPANSFTFTFGVKQVCFIAVVTLADEETPTGVESIQPSAISSQKILRNGQMIIIRDGVEYTVLGARMQ
;
A
#
# COMPACT_ATOMS: atom_id res chain seq x y z
N MET A 1 53.74 -54.56 -50.37
CA MET A 1 53.51 -53.35 -49.66
C MET A 1 52.06 -53.29 -49.12
N LYS A 2 51.89 -53.74 -47.87
CA LYS A 2 50.55 -53.69 -47.19
C LYS A 2 50.46 -52.40 -46.46
N ARG A 3 49.44 -51.54 -46.80
CA ARG A 3 49.12 -50.34 -46.09
C ARG A 3 48.30 -50.68 -44.84
N LEU A 4 48.84 -50.41 -43.65
CA LEU A 4 48.19 -50.56 -42.39
C LEU A 4 47.40 -49.22 -42.14
N THR A 5 46.09 -49.31 -42.18
CA THR A 5 45.21 -48.15 -41.83
C THR A 5 44.98 -48.21 -40.32
N LEU A 6 45.60 -47.27 -39.62
CA LEU A 6 45.40 -47.04 -38.17
C LEU A 6 44.11 -46.20 -37.98
N LEU A 7 43.04 -46.84 -37.48
CA LEU A 7 41.84 -46.12 -36.99
C LEU A 7 42.20 -45.51 -35.63
N LEU A 8 42.35 -44.19 -35.61
CA LEU A 8 42.42 -43.41 -34.37
C LEU A 8 40.98 -43.18 -33.90
N THR A 9 40.51 -43.94 -32.93
CA THR A 9 39.29 -43.62 -32.20
C THR A 9 39.60 -42.50 -31.19
N VAL A 10 39.26 -41.29 -31.55
CA VAL A 10 39.29 -40.19 -30.59
C VAL A 10 38.07 -40.34 -29.69
N ALA A 11 38.27 -40.86 -28.48
CA ALA A 11 37.29 -40.74 -27.41
C ALA A 11 37.24 -39.27 -27.01
N LEU A 12 36.19 -38.54 -27.42
CA LEU A 12 35.85 -37.28 -26.82
C LEU A 12 35.41 -37.58 -25.37
N LEU A 13 36.34 -37.49 -24.43
CA LEU A 13 35.98 -37.22 -23.04
C LEU A 13 35.37 -35.81 -23.02
N SER A 14 34.05 -35.73 -22.92
CA SER A 14 33.37 -34.51 -22.53
C SER A 14 33.81 -34.20 -21.09
N LEU A 15 34.79 -33.30 -20.92
CA LEU A 15 34.99 -32.67 -19.62
C LEU A 15 33.70 -31.89 -19.33
N HIS A 16 32.79 -32.48 -18.53
CA HIS A 16 31.74 -31.72 -17.91
C HIS A 16 32.41 -30.79 -16.89
N ALA A 17 32.41 -29.50 -17.15
CA ALA A 17 32.74 -28.54 -16.10
C ALA A 17 31.77 -28.81 -14.95
N MET A 18 32.32 -29.20 -13.81
CA MET A 18 31.52 -29.38 -12.59
C MET A 18 30.80 -28.05 -12.33
N ALA A 19 29.48 -28.10 -12.18
CA ALA A 19 28.73 -26.93 -11.82
C ALA A 19 29.29 -26.33 -10.51
N THR A 20 29.55 -25.06 -10.49
CA THR A 20 30.12 -24.39 -9.30
C THR A 20 29.07 -24.36 -8.22
N VAL A 21 29.29 -25.10 -7.14
CA VAL A 21 28.40 -25.09 -5.95
C VAL A 21 28.50 -23.72 -5.30
N ILE A 22 27.38 -23.01 -5.23
CA ILE A 22 27.30 -21.70 -4.53
C ILE A 22 27.24 -21.97 -3.02
N PRO A 23 28.17 -21.45 -2.21
CA PRO A 23 28.16 -21.69 -0.76
C PRO A 23 26.94 -21.08 -0.07
N PHE A 24 26.31 -21.80 0.88
CA PHE A 24 25.19 -21.30 1.69
C PHE A 24 25.64 -20.33 2.82
N SER A 25 26.94 -20.19 3.06
CA SER A 25 27.46 -19.32 4.12
C SER A 25 27.06 -17.86 3.92
N THR A 26 27.04 -17.38 2.69
CA THR A 26 26.60 -16.01 2.35
C THR A 26 25.13 -15.77 2.63
N ASP A 27 24.28 -16.77 2.35
CA ASP A 27 22.85 -16.67 2.62
C ASP A 27 22.57 -16.66 4.13
N ALA A 28 23.27 -17.49 4.90
CA ALA A 28 23.16 -17.55 6.33
C ALA A 28 23.65 -16.26 6.99
N GLU A 29 24.74 -15.67 6.50
CA GLU A 29 25.26 -14.39 6.97
C GLU A 29 24.27 -13.26 6.67
N ALA A 30 23.73 -13.17 5.47
CA ALA A 30 22.74 -12.17 5.07
C ALA A 30 21.45 -12.30 5.90
N ALA A 31 20.93 -13.50 6.08
CA ALA A 31 19.75 -13.76 6.90
C ALA A 31 20.00 -13.39 8.37
N GLY A 32 21.11 -13.78 8.96
CA GLY A 32 21.43 -13.49 10.34
C GLY A 32 21.66 -11.99 10.60
N LYS A 33 22.33 -11.29 9.68
CA LYS A 33 22.62 -9.87 9.79
C LYS A 33 21.38 -8.99 9.69
N ASN A 34 20.40 -9.38 8.88
CA ASN A 34 19.21 -8.58 8.59
C ASN A 34 17.95 -9.09 9.31
N THR A 35 18.04 -10.08 10.19
CA THR A 35 16.88 -10.51 10.99
C THR A 35 16.45 -9.37 11.94
N PRO A 36 15.21 -8.87 11.83
CA PRO A 36 14.71 -7.82 12.71
C PRO A 36 14.77 -8.23 14.19
N GLU A 37 15.00 -7.25 15.06
CA GLU A 37 15.06 -7.49 16.51
C GLU A 37 13.77 -8.15 17.01
N GLY A 38 13.92 -9.21 17.79
CA GLY A 38 12.79 -9.97 18.35
C GLY A 38 12.20 -11.02 17.40
N TRP A 39 12.65 -11.08 16.14
CA TRP A 39 12.19 -12.11 15.21
C TRP A 39 13.07 -13.37 15.27
N THR A 40 12.48 -14.49 14.88
CA THR A 40 13.24 -15.71 14.60
C THR A 40 13.79 -15.64 13.18
N ALA A 41 15.08 -15.92 13.00
CA ALA A 41 15.69 -15.98 11.68
C ALA A 41 15.02 -17.01 10.77
N VAL A 42 14.84 -16.64 9.51
CA VAL A 42 14.35 -17.56 8.46
C VAL A 42 15.33 -18.72 8.31
N GLN A 43 14.82 -19.93 8.37
CA GLN A 43 15.66 -21.12 8.26
C GLN A 43 15.96 -21.43 6.79
N LEU A 44 17.24 -21.61 6.49
CA LEU A 44 17.70 -22.06 5.19
C LEU A 44 17.54 -23.59 5.04
N PRO A 45 17.57 -24.13 3.80
CA PRO A 45 17.59 -25.55 3.56
C PRO A 45 18.68 -26.28 4.39
N THR A 46 18.29 -27.34 5.05
CA THR A 46 19.19 -28.13 5.91
C THR A 46 19.22 -29.59 5.43
N GLY A 47 20.29 -30.30 5.77
CA GLY A 47 20.39 -31.70 5.42
C GLY A 47 20.52 -31.99 3.91
N LEU A 48 20.86 -30.96 3.11
CA LEU A 48 21.31 -31.16 1.75
C LEU A 48 22.61 -31.99 1.77
N PRO A 49 22.78 -33.00 0.86
CA PRO A 49 24.02 -33.73 0.78
C PRO A 49 25.16 -32.81 0.29
N THR A 50 26.37 -33.13 0.66
CA THR A 50 27.55 -32.54 0.00
C THR A 50 27.50 -32.92 -1.47
N ILE A 51 27.54 -31.95 -2.36
CA ILE A 51 27.43 -32.18 -3.79
C ILE A 51 28.77 -32.73 -4.31
N THR A 52 28.68 -33.84 -5.00
CA THR A 52 29.78 -34.59 -5.63
C THR A 52 29.32 -35.05 -7.01
N GLU A 53 30.23 -35.57 -7.83
CA GLU A 53 29.86 -36.17 -9.11
C GLU A 53 28.79 -37.25 -8.96
N ALA A 54 28.85 -38.06 -7.88
CA ALA A 54 27.93 -39.20 -7.66
C ALA A 54 26.47 -38.78 -7.38
N ASN A 55 26.22 -37.53 -6.92
CA ASN A 55 24.88 -37.01 -6.68
C ASN A 55 24.60 -35.75 -7.50
N THR A 56 25.30 -35.59 -8.62
CA THR A 56 25.04 -34.60 -9.66
C THR A 56 24.41 -35.27 -10.86
N PHE A 57 23.22 -34.81 -11.26
CA PHE A 57 22.38 -35.41 -12.28
C PHE A 57 22.22 -34.41 -13.43
N VAL A 58 23.04 -34.57 -14.47
CA VAL A 58 22.98 -33.64 -15.62
C VAL A 58 21.92 -34.15 -16.60
N ILE A 59 20.91 -33.33 -16.90
CA ILE A 59 19.72 -33.75 -17.67
C ILE A 59 20.06 -34.29 -19.08
N THR A 60 21.21 -33.87 -19.65
CA THR A 60 21.69 -34.33 -20.98
C THR A 60 22.46 -35.62 -20.95
N ASP A 61 22.74 -36.20 -19.78
CA ASP A 61 23.41 -37.48 -19.68
C ASP A 61 22.57 -38.59 -20.32
N ALA A 62 23.21 -39.64 -20.81
CA ALA A 62 22.58 -40.75 -21.50
C ALA A 62 21.47 -41.43 -20.68
N ALA A 63 21.56 -41.37 -19.34
CA ALA A 63 20.55 -41.89 -18.42
C ALA A 63 19.22 -41.12 -18.47
N TYR A 64 19.24 -39.84 -18.86
CA TYR A 64 18.06 -38.94 -18.89
C TYR A 64 17.70 -38.53 -20.31
N GLY A 65 18.70 -38.16 -21.12
CA GLY A 65 18.58 -37.92 -22.55
C GLY A 65 17.86 -36.62 -22.94
N ALA A 66 17.85 -35.60 -22.08
CA ALA A 66 17.32 -34.29 -22.46
C ALA A 66 18.18 -33.69 -23.59
N SER A 67 17.54 -32.92 -24.49
CA SER A 67 18.20 -32.33 -25.64
C SER A 67 17.55 -30.98 -26.02
N THR A 68 18.35 -30.02 -26.43
CA THR A 68 17.88 -28.75 -26.99
C THR A 68 17.13 -28.93 -28.32
N ALA A 69 17.30 -30.06 -28.99
CA ALA A 69 16.56 -30.43 -30.21
C ALA A 69 15.22 -31.11 -29.93
N SER A 70 14.96 -31.51 -28.66
CA SER A 70 13.68 -32.13 -28.29
C SER A 70 12.59 -31.09 -28.16
N SER A 71 11.40 -31.39 -28.69
CA SER A 71 10.21 -30.54 -28.51
C SER A 71 9.59 -30.70 -27.12
N ASP A 72 9.99 -31.71 -26.34
CA ASP A 72 9.52 -31.93 -24.97
C ASP A 72 10.59 -32.75 -24.20
N ASN A 73 11.12 -32.17 -23.12
CA ASN A 73 12.08 -32.79 -22.23
C ASN A 73 11.47 -33.13 -20.86
N THR A 74 10.15 -33.05 -20.71
CA THR A 74 9.48 -33.22 -19.39
C THR A 74 9.87 -34.52 -18.72
N ALA A 75 9.78 -35.64 -19.42
CA ALA A 75 10.11 -36.94 -18.86
C ALA A 75 11.60 -37.07 -18.50
N ALA A 76 12.49 -36.53 -19.33
CA ALA A 76 13.94 -36.56 -19.11
C ALA A 76 14.32 -35.76 -17.84
N ILE A 77 13.83 -34.54 -17.72
CA ILE A 77 14.09 -33.68 -16.57
C ILE A 77 13.46 -34.27 -15.31
N GLN A 78 12.21 -34.75 -15.38
CA GLN A 78 11.53 -35.36 -14.24
C GLN A 78 12.27 -36.62 -13.75
N THR A 79 12.82 -37.43 -14.66
CA THR A 79 13.61 -38.62 -14.30
C THR A 79 14.87 -38.24 -13.54
N ALA A 80 15.56 -37.15 -13.93
CA ALA A 80 16.73 -36.64 -13.21
C ALA A 80 16.35 -36.11 -11.82
N LEU A 81 15.24 -35.38 -11.71
CA LEU A 81 14.71 -34.88 -10.43
C LEU A 81 14.30 -36.03 -9.48
N ASP A 82 13.67 -37.08 -10.02
CA ASP A 82 13.30 -38.24 -9.25
C ASP A 82 14.54 -39.06 -8.84
N ALA A 83 15.57 -39.13 -9.67
CA ALA A 83 16.84 -39.77 -9.33
C ALA A 83 17.54 -39.06 -8.17
N ALA A 84 17.60 -37.75 -8.19
CA ALA A 84 18.16 -36.92 -7.10
C ALA A 84 17.39 -37.19 -5.79
N ALA A 85 16.05 -37.13 -5.81
CA ALA A 85 15.23 -37.39 -4.65
C ALA A 85 15.41 -38.83 -4.10
N ASN A 86 15.47 -39.81 -4.96
CA ASN A 86 15.65 -41.23 -4.60
C ASN A 86 17.06 -41.52 -4.03
N ALA A 87 18.07 -40.76 -4.43
CA ALA A 87 19.42 -40.81 -3.86
C ALA A 87 19.51 -40.14 -2.46
N GLY A 88 18.41 -39.63 -1.93
CA GLY A 88 18.38 -38.90 -0.64
C GLY A 88 18.74 -37.43 -0.75
N GLY A 89 18.79 -36.88 -1.96
CA GLY A 89 19.10 -35.52 -2.34
C GLY A 89 20.26 -35.41 -3.34
N GLY A 90 20.42 -34.28 -3.98
CA GLY A 90 21.47 -34.03 -4.97
C GLY A 90 21.19 -32.81 -5.81
N MET A 91 22.07 -32.58 -6.78
CA MET A 91 21.98 -31.44 -7.71
C MET A 91 21.53 -31.93 -9.10
N VAL A 92 20.42 -31.39 -9.60
CA VAL A 92 19.99 -31.61 -10.99
C VAL A 92 20.43 -30.38 -11.81
N VAL A 93 21.26 -30.62 -12.83
CA VAL A 93 21.85 -29.56 -13.63
C VAL A 93 21.13 -29.44 -14.97
N ILE A 94 20.66 -28.23 -15.26
CA ILE A 94 20.21 -27.80 -16.59
C ILE A 94 21.38 -27.09 -17.26
N PRO A 95 22.10 -27.70 -18.21
CA PRO A 95 23.24 -27.06 -18.85
C PRO A 95 22.82 -25.97 -19.83
N ALA A 96 23.81 -25.20 -20.34
CA ALA A 96 23.56 -24.16 -21.33
C ALA A 96 22.72 -24.69 -22.52
N GLY A 97 21.76 -23.87 -22.93
CA GLY A 97 20.79 -24.20 -23.98
C GLY A 97 19.35 -24.05 -23.55
N THR A 98 18.40 -24.21 -24.49
CA THR A 98 16.96 -24.08 -24.20
C THR A 98 16.33 -25.47 -24.16
N TYR A 99 15.71 -25.82 -23.04
CA TYR A 99 14.99 -27.06 -22.81
C TYR A 99 13.51 -26.80 -22.57
N LEU A 100 12.69 -27.30 -23.49
CA LEU A 100 11.23 -27.23 -23.37
C LEU A 100 10.72 -28.31 -22.42
N SER A 101 9.85 -27.93 -21.47
CA SER A 101 9.30 -28.86 -20.49
C SER A 101 7.86 -28.52 -20.12
N GLY A 102 7.07 -29.55 -19.81
CA GLY A 102 5.83 -29.44 -19.06
C GLY A 102 6.07 -29.22 -17.55
N CYS A 103 5.04 -29.42 -16.75
CA CYS A 103 5.12 -29.23 -15.29
C CYS A 103 6.05 -30.23 -14.62
N LEU A 104 6.85 -29.78 -13.66
CA LEU A 104 7.88 -30.56 -12.96
C LEU A 104 7.60 -30.58 -11.45
N THR A 105 7.96 -31.69 -10.81
CA THR A 105 7.91 -31.85 -9.35
C THR A 105 9.28 -32.12 -8.76
N ILE A 106 9.66 -31.40 -7.71
CA ILE A 106 10.96 -31.50 -7.05
C ILE A 106 10.79 -32.25 -5.72
N GLY A 107 11.61 -33.23 -5.45
CA GLY A 107 11.67 -33.92 -4.16
C GLY A 107 12.49 -33.16 -3.12
N SER A 108 12.45 -33.64 -1.86
CA SER A 108 13.22 -33.01 -0.77
C SER A 108 14.72 -33.10 -1.00
N LYS A 109 15.46 -32.16 -0.44
CA LYS A 109 16.92 -32.08 -0.46
C LYS A 109 17.52 -32.00 -1.87
N THR A 110 16.80 -31.41 -2.80
CA THR A 110 17.19 -31.30 -4.20
C THR A 110 17.54 -29.86 -4.56
N ILE A 111 18.63 -29.69 -5.27
CA ILE A 111 19.04 -28.43 -5.90
C ILE A 111 18.71 -28.53 -7.39
N LEU A 112 17.85 -27.69 -7.91
CA LEU A 112 17.68 -27.46 -9.35
C LEU A 112 18.61 -26.31 -9.76
N HIS A 113 19.66 -26.64 -10.49
CA HIS A 113 20.73 -25.73 -10.88
C HIS A 113 20.66 -25.40 -12.37
N LEU A 114 20.57 -24.15 -12.71
CA LEU A 114 20.60 -23.65 -14.09
C LEU A 114 22.00 -23.08 -14.37
N SER A 115 22.74 -23.72 -15.27
CA SER A 115 24.03 -23.17 -15.70
C SER A 115 23.86 -21.81 -16.38
N GLU A 116 24.97 -21.08 -16.52
CA GLU A 116 24.97 -19.86 -17.31
C GLU A 116 24.50 -20.16 -18.76
N ASN A 117 23.64 -19.29 -19.31
CA ASN A 117 22.96 -19.45 -20.61
C ASN A 117 22.02 -20.69 -20.72
N ALA A 118 21.57 -21.25 -19.61
CA ALA A 118 20.50 -22.23 -19.57
C ALA A 118 19.14 -21.57 -19.58
N THR A 119 18.20 -22.08 -20.36
CA THR A 119 16.79 -21.70 -20.32
C THR A 119 15.92 -22.92 -20.13
N LEU A 120 15.26 -23.00 -18.98
CA LEU A 120 14.17 -23.95 -18.74
C LEU A 120 12.87 -23.28 -19.17
N LYS A 121 12.33 -23.73 -20.29
CA LYS A 121 11.20 -23.06 -20.94
C LYS A 121 9.94 -23.94 -20.91
N MET A 122 8.82 -23.35 -20.45
CA MET A 122 7.55 -24.06 -20.45
C MET A 122 7.11 -24.44 -21.87
N LEU A 123 6.43 -25.58 -22.04
CA LEU A 123 5.82 -25.97 -23.29
C LEU A 123 4.78 -24.95 -23.75
N ALA A 124 4.53 -24.92 -25.05
CA ALA A 124 3.50 -24.03 -25.62
C ALA A 124 2.11 -24.31 -25.02
N MET A 125 1.32 -23.26 -24.78
CA MET A 125 -0.04 -23.36 -24.21
C MET A 125 -0.88 -24.46 -24.88
N THR A 126 -0.77 -24.60 -26.21
CA THR A 126 -1.55 -25.55 -27.00
C THR A 126 -1.26 -27.01 -26.70
N THR A 127 -0.21 -27.34 -25.95
CA THR A 127 0.10 -28.69 -25.49
C THR A 127 -0.61 -29.07 -24.19
N PHE A 128 -1.19 -28.10 -23.50
CA PHE A 128 -1.92 -28.33 -22.26
C PHE A 128 -3.37 -28.76 -22.53
N PRO A 129 -4.02 -29.49 -21.61
CA PRO A 129 -5.42 -29.86 -21.75
C PRO A 129 -6.34 -28.65 -21.73
N LYS A 130 -7.56 -28.82 -22.24
CA LYS A 130 -8.61 -27.82 -22.15
C LYS A 130 -9.58 -28.12 -21.00
N ASP A 131 -10.15 -27.05 -20.43
CA ASP A 131 -11.23 -27.15 -19.43
C ASP A 131 -12.60 -27.37 -20.09
N GLY A 132 -13.66 -27.48 -19.29
CA GLY A 132 -15.03 -27.65 -19.77
C GLY A 132 -15.60 -26.45 -20.54
N ASN A 133 -14.95 -25.30 -20.53
CA ASN A 133 -15.30 -24.11 -21.33
C ASN A 133 -14.54 -24.03 -22.64
N GLY A 134 -13.61 -24.95 -22.89
CA GLY A 134 -12.78 -25.00 -24.09
C GLY A 134 -11.47 -24.21 -24.01
N TYR A 135 -11.14 -23.58 -22.87
CA TYR A 135 -9.90 -22.88 -22.62
C TYR A 135 -8.80 -23.82 -22.14
N TYR A 136 -7.54 -23.51 -22.48
CA TYR A 136 -6.39 -24.27 -22.00
C TYR A 136 -6.22 -24.10 -20.48
N LYS A 137 -5.78 -25.13 -19.80
CA LYS A 137 -5.59 -25.10 -18.34
C LYS A 137 -4.25 -25.68 -17.89
N MET A 138 -3.66 -25.05 -16.90
CA MET A 138 -2.57 -25.61 -16.11
C MET A 138 -3.16 -26.29 -14.87
N GLU A 139 -2.97 -27.58 -14.72
CA GLU A 139 -3.45 -28.32 -13.53
C GLU A 139 -2.49 -28.18 -12.34
N SER A 140 -1.25 -27.78 -12.59
CA SER A 140 -0.17 -27.65 -11.62
C SER A 140 0.70 -26.44 -11.94
N PRO A 141 1.41 -25.87 -10.97
CA PRO A 141 2.52 -24.96 -11.25
C PRO A 141 3.55 -25.60 -12.17
N PHE A 142 4.28 -24.76 -12.92
CA PHE A 142 5.35 -25.27 -13.79
C PHE A 142 6.41 -26.00 -12.99
N ILE A 143 6.80 -25.46 -11.80
CA ILE A 143 7.69 -26.13 -10.86
C ILE A 143 7.04 -26.12 -9.47
N THR A 144 6.93 -27.29 -8.86
CA THR A 144 6.36 -27.44 -7.50
C THR A 144 7.04 -28.55 -6.70
N GLY A 145 6.79 -28.58 -5.40
CA GLY A 145 7.29 -29.63 -4.51
C GLY A 145 6.45 -30.92 -4.58
N LYS A 146 7.12 -32.09 -4.59
CA LYS A 146 6.49 -33.39 -4.48
C LYS A 146 6.17 -33.69 -3.03
N ASN A 147 4.90 -33.85 -2.66
CA ASN A 147 4.45 -34.29 -1.32
C ASN A 147 5.21 -33.62 -0.16
N LYS A 148 4.90 -32.51 0.33
CA LYS A 148 5.57 -31.83 1.47
C LYS A 148 7.11 -31.79 1.35
N ALA A 149 7.65 -31.79 0.13
CA ALA A 149 9.09 -31.71 -0.08
C ALA A 149 9.66 -30.47 0.57
N SER A 150 10.75 -30.61 1.29
CA SER A 150 11.43 -29.57 2.05
C SER A 150 12.91 -29.54 1.69
N ASP A 151 13.60 -28.47 2.07
CA ASP A 151 15.02 -28.32 1.81
C ASP A 151 15.33 -28.31 0.29
N ILE A 152 14.65 -27.42 -0.43
CA ILE A 152 14.77 -27.29 -1.88
C ILE A 152 15.50 -26.00 -2.22
N VAL A 153 16.39 -26.07 -3.18
CA VAL A 153 17.06 -24.93 -3.79
C VAL A 153 16.75 -24.86 -5.28
N ILE A 154 16.39 -23.69 -5.77
CA ILE A 154 16.42 -23.37 -7.20
C ILE A 154 17.43 -22.25 -7.36
N GLU A 155 18.46 -22.47 -8.16
CA GLU A 155 19.52 -21.50 -8.35
C GLU A 155 20.02 -21.43 -9.78
N GLY A 156 20.59 -20.31 -10.15
CA GLY A 156 21.30 -20.10 -11.41
C GLY A 156 22.74 -19.68 -11.19
N GLU A 157 23.56 -19.81 -12.20
CA GLU A 157 24.92 -19.27 -12.23
C GLU A 157 24.92 -17.75 -12.55
N SER A 158 23.83 -17.26 -13.18
CA SER A 158 23.71 -15.85 -13.57
C SER A 158 22.24 -15.40 -13.52
N ARG A 159 21.95 -14.33 -12.76
CA ARG A 159 20.61 -13.73 -12.74
C ARG A 159 20.17 -13.13 -14.08
N GLU A 160 21.07 -13.05 -15.07
CA GLU A 160 20.77 -12.52 -16.39
C GLU A 160 20.54 -13.61 -17.44
N THR A 161 21.24 -14.72 -17.35
CA THR A 161 21.30 -15.73 -18.41
C THR A 161 20.86 -17.11 -17.98
N SER A 162 20.67 -17.38 -16.67
CA SER A 162 20.02 -18.61 -16.18
C SER A 162 18.52 -18.33 -16.07
N ILE A 163 17.72 -18.85 -17.00
CA ILE A 163 16.34 -18.38 -17.25
C ILE A 163 15.30 -19.46 -17.01
N ILE A 164 14.20 -19.09 -16.33
CA ILE A 164 12.93 -19.84 -16.30
C ILE A 164 11.89 -19.00 -17.07
N ASP A 165 11.37 -19.53 -18.19
CA ASP A 165 10.47 -18.82 -19.11
C ASP A 165 9.12 -19.53 -19.22
N GLY A 166 8.06 -18.83 -18.85
CA GLY A 166 6.69 -19.36 -18.82
C GLY A 166 5.91 -19.27 -20.12
N GLN A 167 6.44 -18.63 -21.18
CA GLN A 167 5.71 -18.42 -22.44
C GLN A 167 4.29 -17.82 -22.24
N GLY A 168 4.15 -16.80 -21.36
CA GLY A 168 2.86 -16.32 -20.84
C GLY A 168 1.94 -15.66 -21.84
N ALA A 169 2.45 -15.02 -22.92
CA ALA A 169 1.64 -14.20 -23.82
C ALA A 169 0.36 -14.88 -24.35
N PRO A 170 0.37 -16.14 -24.86
CA PRO A 170 -0.87 -16.80 -25.28
C PRO A 170 -1.87 -17.02 -24.14
N TRP A 171 -1.38 -17.21 -22.91
CA TRP A 171 -2.24 -17.36 -21.73
C TRP A 171 -2.92 -16.07 -21.35
N TRP A 172 -2.26 -14.91 -21.51
CA TRP A 172 -2.86 -13.60 -21.27
C TRP A 172 -3.95 -13.29 -22.27
N ASP A 173 -3.70 -13.55 -23.56
CA ASP A 173 -4.70 -13.38 -24.63
C ASP A 173 -5.95 -14.24 -24.36
N GLU A 174 -5.76 -15.48 -23.92
CA GLU A 174 -6.88 -16.38 -23.60
C GLU A 174 -7.70 -15.90 -22.39
N VAL A 175 -7.03 -15.33 -21.37
CA VAL A 175 -7.72 -14.71 -20.21
C VAL A 175 -8.61 -13.56 -20.67
N GLU A 176 -8.11 -12.68 -21.54
CA GLU A 176 -8.91 -11.56 -22.04
C GLU A 176 -10.09 -12.04 -22.89
N ALA A 177 -9.90 -13.04 -23.72
CA ALA A 177 -10.98 -13.67 -24.48
C ALA A 177 -12.04 -14.30 -23.55
N ALA A 178 -11.61 -14.97 -22.47
CA ALA A 178 -12.52 -15.54 -21.48
C ALA A 178 -13.29 -14.48 -20.71
N LYS A 179 -12.62 -13.41 -20.25
CA LYS A 179 -13.27 -12.26 -19.60
C LYS A 179 -14.35 -11.64 -20.49
N ALA A 180 -14.05 -11.41 -21.78
CA ALA A 180 -15.00 -10.90 -22.75
C ALA A 180 -16.24 -11.83 -22.89
N ALA A 181 -16.03 -13.13 -22.77
CA ALA A 181 -17.10 -14.16 -22.77
C ALA A 181 -17.75 -14.38 -21.40
N LYS A 182 -17.37 -13.61 -20.34
CA LYS A 182 -17.80 -13.77 -18.94
C LYS A 182 -17.50 -15.18 -18.41
N LYS A 183 -16.34 -15.71 -18.74
CA LYS A 183 -15.81 -17.00 -18.30
C LYS A 183 -14.50 -16.80 -17.54
N SER A 184 -14.05 -17.85 -16.88
CA SER A 184 -12.75 -17.90 -16.21
C SER A 184 -11.87 -18.95 -16.87
N THR A 185 -10.54 -18.76 -16.76
CA THR A 185 -9.52 -19.72 -17.19
C THR A 185 -8.79 -20.26 -15.95
N THR A 186 -8.09 -21.39 -16.10
CA THR A 186 -7.24 -21.96 -15.05
C THR A 186 -5.79 -21.91 -15.51
N ARG A 187 -5.05 -20.95 -14.98
CA ARG A 187 -3.60 -20.82 -15.17
C ARG A 187 -2.91 -20.81 -13.81
N SER A 188 -1.73 -21.35 -13.71
CA SER A 188 -1.01 -21.54 -12.45
C SER A 188 0.29 -20.72 -12.42
N ALA A 189 0.90 -20.61 -11.24
CA ALA A 189 2.20 -19.99 -11.04
C ALA A 189 3.31 -20.70 -11.83
N LEU A 190 4.41 -20.00 -12.11
CA LEU A 190 5.62 -20.65 -12.58
C LEU A 190 6.26 -21.49 -11.46
N ILE A 191 6.51 -20.91 -10.31
CA ILE A 191 7.05 -21.63 -9.15
C ILE A 191 6.07 -21.53 -7.99
N ARG A 192 5.75 -22.67 -7.35
CA ARG A 192 4.96 -22.68 -6.13
C ARG A 192 5.29 -23.86 -5.23
N PHE A 193 5.76 -23.55 -4.01
CA PHE A 193 5.97 -24.52 -2.94
C PHE A 193 5.10 -24.16 -1.75
N TRP A 194 4.32 -25.13 -1.21
CA TRP A 194 3.23 -24.80 -0.29
C TRP A 194 2.88 -25.84 0.76
N GLN A 195 3.64 -26.93 0.84
CA GLN A 195 3.34 -28.00 1.80
C GLN A 195 4.52 -28.42 2.67
N GLY A 196 5.74 -28.11 2.28
CA GLY A 196 6.96 -28.34 3.03
C GLY A 196 7.48 -27.04 3.67
N GLU A 197 8.78 -26.94 3.81
CA GLU A 197 9.46 -25.78 4.40
C GLU A 197 10.92 -25.71 3.95
N ARG A 198 11.54 -24.56 4.19
CA ARG A 198 12.95 -24.26 3.88
C ARG A 198 13.24 -24.33 2.39
N TYR A 199 12.87 -23.25 1.72
CA TYR A 199 13.11 -23.07 0.29
C TYR A 199 14.06 -21.92 0.07
N LEU A 200 15.01 -22.09 -0.87
CA LEU A 200 15.95 -21.05 -1.29
C LEU A 200 15.87 -20.89 -2.81
N PHE A 201 15.59 -19.66 -3.25
CA PHE A 201 15.56 -19.26 -4.65
C PHE A 201 16.59 -18.17 -4.87
N ARG A 202 17.55 -18.35 -5.81
CA ARG A 202 18.61 -17.35 -5.98
C ARG A 202 19.25 -17.34 -7.36
N ASN A 203 19.72 -16.17 -7.75
CA ASN A 203 20.62 -15.93 -8.86
C ASN A 203 20.13 -16.43 -10.24
N PHE A 204 18.85 -16.20 -10.55
CA PHE A 204 18.28 -16.52 -11.86
C PHE A 204 17.27 -15.46 -12.32
N ARG A 205 16.95 -15.50 -13.62
CA ARG A 205 15.82 -14.75 -14.18
C ARG A 205 14.59 -15.64 -14.28
N ILE A 206 13.43 -15.09 -13.90
CA ILE A 206 12.13 -15.69 -14.18
C ILE A 206 11.29 -14.70 -15.00
N GLN A 207 10.66 -15.18 -16.06
CA GLN A 207 9.99 -14.28 -16.99
C GLN A 207 8.76 -14.90 -17.65
N ASN A 208 7.91 -14.02 -18.24
CA ASN A 208 6.74 -14.39 -19.03
C ASN A 208 5.85 -15.41 -18.31
N ALA A 209 5.53 -15.16 -17.06
CA ALA A 209 4.68 -16.06 -16.29
C ALA A 209 3.24 -16.10 -16.86
N PRO A 210 2.61 -17.27 -17.01
CA PRO A 210 1.18 -17.35 -17.37
C PRO A 210 0.27 -16.68 -16.34
N ASN A 211 0.64 -16.77 -15.07
CA ASN A 211 0.01 -16.17 -13.90
C ASN A 211 1.14 -15.64 -12.99
N THR A 212 1.12 -15.88 -11.70
CA THR A 212 2.16 -15.44 -10.77
C THR A 212 3.52 -16.08 -11.04
N ASN A 213 4.61 -15.38 -10.68
CA ASN A 213 5.96 -15.87 -10.88
C ASN A 213 6.38 -16.87 -9.78
N ILE A 214 6.67 -16.38 -8.56
CA ILE A 214 7.10 -17.24 -7.44
C ILE A 214 6.08 -17.10 -6.31
N THR A 215 5.08 -17.98 -6.28
CA THR A 215 4.10 -17.99 -5.20
C THR A 215 4.65 -18.72 -3.99
N ILE A 216 4.73 -18.04 -2.86
CA ILE A 216 5.31 -18.51 -1.61
C ILE A 216 4.20 -18.98 -0.67
N GLY A 217 4.16 -20.28 -0.41
CA GLY A 217 3.23 -20.87 0.53
C GLY A 217 1.78 -20.95 0.07
N ARG A 218 0.92 -21.40 0.99
CA ARG A 218 -0.56 -21.39 0.90
C ARG A 218 -1.15 -21.63 2.27
N SER A 219 -2.10 -20.81 2.69
CA SER A 219 -2.84 -21.00 3.96
C SER A 219 -1.91 -21.23 5.15
N GLY A 220 -0.85 -20.44 5.27
CA GLY A 220 0.14 -20.53 6.34
C GLY A 220 1.13 -21.70 6.25
N LYS A 221 1.13 -22.49 5.16
CA LYS A 221 2.06 -23.58 4.93
C LYS A 221 3.10 -23.19 3.88
N GLY A 222 4.27 -23.85 3.91
CA GLY A 222 5.39 -23.55 3.03
C GLY A 222 6.34 -22.50 3.61
N ALA A 223 6.51 -22.47 4.93
CA ALA A 223 7.30 -21.48 5.68
C ALA A 223 8.82 -21.61 5.46
N ASN A 224 9.55 -20.60 5.95
CA ASN A 224 11.00 -20.49 5.83
C ASN A 224 11.47 -20.43 4.37
N VAL A 225 11.24 -19.30 3.74
CA VAL A 225 11.61 -19.06 2.34
C VAL A 225 12.56 -17.89 2.24
N THR A 226 13.66 -18.12 1.53
CA THR A 226 14.60 -17.04 1.14
C THR A 226 14.65 -16.94 -0.38
N ALA A 227 14.47 -15.74 -0.92
CA ALA A 227 14.61 -15.45 -2.34
C ALA A 227 15.49 -14.22 -2.52
N HIS A 228 16.56 -14.34 -3.34
CA HIS A 228 17.46 -13.22 -3.57
C HIS A 228 18.20 -13.28 -4.92
N ASP A 229 18.75 -12.14 -5.33
CA ASP A 229 19.44 -12.01 -6.61
C ASP A 229 18.61 -12.54 -7.80
N ILE A 230 17.31 -12.24 -7.80
CA ILE A 230 16.38 -12.69 -8.83
C ILE A 230 15.93 -11.49 -9.68
N THR A 231 15.96 -11.68 -11.02
CA THR A 231 15.28 -10.78 -11.94
C THR A 231 13.93 -11.38 -12.33
N VAL A 232 12.84 -10.74 -11.92
CA VAL A 232 11.47 -11.07 -12.35
C VAL A 232 11.10 -10.13 -13.49
N LYS A 233 10.70 -10.67 -14.66
CA LYS A 233 10.42 -9.83 -15.82
C LYS A 233 9.18 -10.26 -16.59
N ASN A 234 8.15 -9.42 -16.54
CA ASN A 234 6.95 -9.56 -17.35
C ASN A 234 6.61 -8.20 -17.98
N PRO A 235 5.87 -8.16 -19.11
CA PRO A 235 5.36 -6.90 -19.62
C PRO A 235 4.49 -6.19 -18.59
N ALA A 236 4.53 -4.85 -18.60
CA ALA A 236 3.71 -4.07 -17.70
C ALA A 236 2.21 -4.26 -18.01
N SER A 237 1.39 -4.28 -16.94
CA SER A 237 -0.05 -4.44 -17.01
C SER A 237 -0.74 -3.11 -16.72
N HIS A 238 -0.85 -2.23 -17.69
CA HIS A 238 -1.64 -1.00 -17.56
C HIS A 238 -1.97 -0.39 -18.92
N GLY A 239 -3.09 0.30 -18.97
CA GLY A 239 -3.62 0.89 -20.18
C GLY A 239 -4.47 -0.08 -21.01
N VAL A 240 -4.65 0.28 -22.30
CA VAL A 240 -5.47 -0.51 -23.24
C VAL A 240 -4.82 -1.85 -23.57
N ASP A 241 -3.51 -1.92 -23.41
CA ASP A 241 -2.68 -3.08 -23.75
C ASP A 241 -2.17 -3.77 -22.47
N ASP A 242 -3.05 -4.03 -21.51
CA ASP A 242 -2.76 -4.72 -20.26
C ASP A 242 -2.41 -6.21 -20.50
N PRO A 243 -1.17 -6.53 -20.96
CA PRO A 243 -0.92 -7.84 -21.54
C PRO A 243 -0.68 -8.92 -20.48
N SER A 244 -0.16 -8.57 -19.31
CA SER A 244 0.29 -9.56 -18.34
C SER A 244 -0.40 -9.48 -16.99
N HIS A 245 -1.71 -9.30 -16.99
CA HIS A 245 -2.53 -9.25 -15.78
C HIS A 245 -2.36 -10.50 -14.88
N ASN A 246 -2.22 -10.29 -13.56
CA ASN A 246 -1.92 -11.29 -12.53
C ASN A 246 -0.53 -11.95 -12.66
N THR A 247 0.45 -11.24 -13.19
CA THR A 247 1.85 -11.71 -13.14
C THR A 247 2.59 -11.20 -11.91
N ASP A 248 1.96 -11.32 -10.75
CA ASP A 248 2.58 -10.96 -9.48
C ASP A 248 3.97 -11.57 -9.36
N GLY A 249 4.93 -10.81 -8.82
CA GLY A 249 6.30 -11.29 -8.64
C GLY A 249 6.39 -12.34 -7.53
N PHE A 250 6.10 -11.91 -6.31
CA PHE A 250 6.15 -12.74 -5.11
C PHE A 250 4.86 -12.63 -4.29
N PRO A 251 3.81 -13.41 -4.59
CA PRO A 251 2.67 -13.56 -3.68
C PRO A 251 3.03 -14.44 -2.49
N ILE A 252 2.83 -13.94 -1.26
CA ILE A 252 3.25 -14.56 0.01
C ILE A 252 2.03 -14.92 0.84
N TRP A 253 1.83 -16.22 1.11
CA TRP A 253 0.70 -16.82 1.84
C TRP A 253 1.15 -17.59 3.08
N THR A 254 2.28 -17.23 3.67
CA THR A 254 2.93 -17.97 4.75
C THR A 254 3.84 -17.09 5.57
N GLN A 255 4.56 -17.67 6.52
CA GLN A 255 5.41 -16.99 7.49
C GLN A 255 6.91 -17.29 7.32
N TYR A 256 7.74 -16.42 7.87
CA TYR A 256 9.21 -16.52 7.82
C TYR A 256 9.73 -16.45 6.39
N VAL A 257 9.66 -15.28 5.80
CA VAL A 257 10.06 -15.05 4.39
C VAL A 257 11.04 -13.89 4.31
N ASN A 258 12.18 -14.14 3.64
CA ASN A 258 13.14 -13.10 3.24
C ASN A 258 13.17 -12.96 1.73
N ILE A 259 13.07 -11.72 1.22
CA ILE A 259 13.25 -11.38 -0.20
C ILE A 259 14.20 -10.19 -0.28
N TYR A 260 15.32 -10.33 -1.00
CA TYR A 260 16.28 -9.22 -1.11
C TYR A 260 17.10 -9.25 -2.41
N ASP A 261 17.72 -8.12 -2.72
CA ASP A 261 18.58 -7.95 -3.90
C ASP A 261 17.89 -8.33 -5.24
N CYS A 262 16.55 -8.16 -5.32
CA CYS A 262 15.76 -8.51 -6.48
C CYS A 262 15.40 -7.29 -7.34
N GLU A 263 15.32 -7.50 -8.66
CA GLU A 263 14.70 -6.57 -9.61
C GLU A 263 13.38 -7.15 -10.10
N ILE A 264 12.28 -6.40 -9.92
CA ILE A 264 10.92 -6.95 -10.11
C ILE A 264 10.12 -6.03 -11.04
N ASP A 265 9.90 -6.51 -12.27
CA ASP A 265 9.12 -5.85 -13.32
C ASP A 265 7.95 -6.75 -13.68
N THR A 266 6.73 -6.35 -13.36
CA THR A 266 5.53 -7.20 -13.42
C THR A 266 4.34 -6.48 -14.02
N GLY A 267 3.31 -7.25 -14.34
CA GLY A 267 2.01 -6.74 -14.75
C GLY A 267 0.97 -6.71 -13.63
N ASP A 268 1.34 -7.01 -12.40
CA ASP A 268 0.49 -6.93 -11.20
C ASP A 268 1.37 -6.64 -9.97
N ASP A 269 1.00 -7.05 -8.77
CA ASP A 269 1.75 -6.76 -7.55
C ASP A 269 3.21 -7.25 -7.63
N ASN A 270 4.19 -6.37 -7.36
CA ASN A 270 5.60 -6.79 -7.41
C ASN A 270 5.91 -7.75 -6.26
N VAL A 271 5.59 -7.36 -5.04
CA VAL A 271 5.59 -8.24 -3.86
C VAL A 271 4.28 -8.03 -3.12
N VAL A 272 3.54 -9.10 -2.85
CA VAL A 272 2.26 -9.00 -2.13
C VAL A 272 2.19 -9.99 -0.98
N CYS A 273 1.93 -9.46 0.22
CA CYS A 273 1.59 -10.25 1.38
C CYS A 273 0.09 -10.48 1.41
N ASP A 274 -0.31 -11.74 1.46
CA ASP A 274 -1.71 -12.18 1.56
C ASP A 274 -1.96 -12.93 2.87
N GLU A 275 -3.10 -13.60 2.99
CA GLU A 275 -3.55 -14.31 4.18
C GLU A 275 -2.45 -15.18 4.83
N ASN A 276 -2.24 -15.04 6.13
CA ASN A 276 -1.21 -15.69 6.95
C ASN A 276 0.24 -15.25 6.67
N ALA A 277 0.45 -14.16 5.95
CA ALA A 277 1.78 -13.57 5.83
C ALA A 277 2.21 -12.96 7.16
N GLN A 278 3.29 -13.49 7.73
CA GLN A 278 3.85 -13.05 9.03
C GLN A 278 5.36 -13.18 9.00
N TYR A 279 6.05 -12.29 9.71
CA TYR A 279 7.52 -12.30 9.76
C TYR A 279 8.11 -12.29 8.34
N VAL A 280 7.64 -11.34 7.53
CA VAL A 280 8.10 -11.15 6.15
C VAL A 280 9.02 -9.96 6.10
N HIS A 281 10.22 -10.14 5.60
CA HIS A 281 11.22 -9.08 5.43
C HIS A 281 11.64 -8.98 3.97
N VAL A 282 11.44 -7.82 3.38
CA VAL A 282 11.81 -7.50 1.99
C VAL A 282 12.73 -6.29 2.01
N TRP A 283 13.93 -6.42 1.43
CA TRP A 283 14.89 -5.32 1.45
C TRP A 283 15.78 -5.25 0.20
N ASN A 284 16.33 -4.09 -0.05
CA ASN A 284 17.26 -3.81 -1.14
C ASN A 284 16.75 -4.31 -2.51
N CYS A 285 15.47 -4.06 -2.82
CA CYS A 285 14.85 -4.46 -4.08
C CYS A 285 14.51 -3.24 -4.94
N THR A 286 14.60 -3.45 -6.26
CA THR A 286 14.13 -2.48 -7.26
C THR A 286 12.79 -2.95 -7.83
N LEU A 287 11.73 -2.15 -7.66
CA LEU A 287 10.41 -2.40 -8.20
C LEU A 287 10.18 -1.47 -9.40
N LEU A 288 9.91 -2.06 -10.56
CA LEU A 288 9.66 -1.33 -11.80
C LEU A 288 8.16 -1.26 -12.09
N ALA A 289 7.69 -1.68 -13.28
CA ALA A 289 6.25 -1.74 -13.50
C ALA A 289 5.58 -2.72 -12.54
N GLY A 290 4.27 -2.54 -12.28
CA GLY A 290 3.48 -3.35 -11.36
C GLY A 290 2.80 -2.51 -10.28
N HIS A 291 2.27 -3.17 -9.25
CA HIS A 291 1.50 -2.52 -8.20
C HIS A 291 2.28 -2.30 -6.88
N GLY A 292 3.60 -2.37 -6.92
CA GLY A 292 4.49 -2.02 -5.81
C GLY A 292 4.51 -3.03 -4.66
N ALA A 293 4.75 -2.52 -3.45
CA ALA A 293 4.77 -3.28 -2.20
C ALA A 293 3.33 -3.38 -1.66
N SER A 294 2.69 -4.51 -1.92
CA SER A 294 1.27 -4.70 -1.68
C SER A 294 0.96 -5.60 -0.49
N PHE A 295 -0.23 -5.40 0.10
CA PHE A 295 -0.80 -6.23 1.15
C PHE A 295 -2.26 -6.52 0.78
N GLY A 296 -2.61 -7.78 0.62
CA GLY A 296 -3.96 -8.23 0.30
C GLY A 296 -4.25 -8.28 -1.21
N SER A 297 -5.47 -8.63 -1.47
CA SER A 297 -6.73 -8.32 -0.77
C SER A 297 -7.20 -9.35 0.28
N TYR A 298 -6.62 -10.51 0.41
CA TYR A 298 -6.91 -11.44 1.51
C TYR A 298 -5.95 -11.15 2.65
N THR A 299 -6.44 -10.59 3.77
CA THR A 299 -5.59 -10.05 4.82
C THR A 299 -5.90 -10.63 6.20
N THR A 300 -6.40 -11.86 6.25
CA THR A 300 -6.61 -12.57 7.50
C THR A 300 -5.28 -12.97 8.13
N ASN A 301 -5.10 -12.71 9.42
CA ASN A 301 -3.92 -13.13 10.18
C ASN A 301 -2.60 -12.64 9.55
N MET A 302 -2.50 -11.33 9.31
CA MET A 302 -1.35 -10.69 8.67
C MET A 302 -0.72 -9.68 9.62
N HIS A 303 0.56 -9.86 9.95
CA HIS A 303 1.29 -8.96 10.84
C HIS A 303 2.81 -9.17 10.80
N ASP A 304 3.55 -8.24 11.39
CA ASP A 304 5.02 -8.28 11.48
C ASP A 304 5.67 -8.39 10.10
N ILE A 305 5.48 -7.34 9.28
CA ILE A 305 5.99 -7.27 7.90
C ILE A 305 6.82 -6.00 7.75
N ILE A 306 8.01 -6.16 7.20
CA ILE A 306 8.93 -5.04 6.93
C ILE A 306 9.28 -5.03 5.45
N TYR A 307 9.05 -3.89 4.80
CA TYR A 307 9.61 -3.52 3.51
C TYR A 307 10.60 -2.37 3.73
N GLU A 308 11.86 -2.53 3.34
CA GLU A 308 12.87 -1.49 3.51
C GLU A 308 13.89 -1.43 2.36
N ASP A 309 14.57 -0.30 2.24
CA ASP A 309 15.60 -0.10 1.22
C ASP A 309 15.09 -0.35 -0.22
N LEU A 310 13.82 0.01 -0.50
CA LEU A 310 13.24 -0.20 -1.82
C LEU A 310 13.39 1.02 -2.71
N THR A 311 13.76 0.77 -3.97
CA THR A 311 13.70 1.76 -5.04
C THR A 311 12.54 1.42 -5.98
N MET A 312 11.58 2.33 -6.12
CA MET A 312 10.42 2.17 -6.99
C MET A 312 10.45 3.21 -8.11
N ASN A 313 10.25 2.76 -9.36
CA ASN A 313 10.20 3.67 -10.49
C ASN A 313 9.10 3.25 -11.48
N GLY A 314 8.06 4.09 -11.57
CA GLY A 314 6.97 3.88 -12.52
C GLY A 314 5.96 2.80 -12.12
N THR A 315 5.92 2.36 -10.88
CA THR A 315 4.88 1.45 -10.36
C THR A 315 3.52 2.16 -10.28
N ASP A 316 2.42 1.40 -10.34
CA ASP A 316 1.08 1.96 -10.16
C ASP A 316 0.76 2.27 -8.69
N ALA A 317 1.40 1.59 -7.77
CA ALA A 317 1.32 1.89 -6.35
C ALA A 317 2.69 1.76 -5.67
N GLY A 318 2.86 2.40 -4.53
CA GLY A 318 4.02 2.24 -3.67
C GLY A 318 3.71 1.31 -2.49
N PHE A 319 3.40 1.85 -1.32
CA PHE A 319 2.81 1.12 -0.20
C PHE A 319 1.31 0.96 -0.44
N ARG A 320 0.85 -0.28 -0.61
CA ARG A 320 -0.54 -0.56 -0.98
C ARG A 320 -1.18 -1.61 -0.07
N LEU A 321 -1.94 -1.19 0.95
CA LEU A 321 -2.74 -2.07 1.80
C LEU A 321 -4.22 -2.01 1.37
N LYS A 322 -4.76 -3.14 0.94
CA LYS A 322 -6.10 -3.24 0.35
C LYS A 322 -6.86 -4.45 0.86
N SER A 323 -8.12 -4.28 1.27
CA SER A 323 -9.02 -5.41 1.57
C SER A 323 -10.49 -4.99 1.49
N ASN A 324 -11.38 -5.96 1.73
CA ASN A 324 -12.81 -5.78 1.89
C ASN A 324 -13.32 -6.54 3.13
N SER A 325 -14.50 -6.18 3.61
CA SER A 325 -15.24 -7.02 4.56
C SER A 325 -15.44 -8.43 3.99
N GLY A 326 -15.38 -9.43 4.85
CA GLY A 326 -15.53 -10.84 4.51
C GLY A 326 -14.24 -11.58 4.18
N ARG A 327 -13.11 -10.88 3.94
CA ARG A 327 -11.81 -11.50 3.61
C ARG A 327 -10.60 -10.88 4.31
N SER A 328 -10.85 -10.24 5.44
CA SER A 328 -9.82 -9.57 6.22
C SER A 328 -9.86 -10.01 7.68
N GLY A 329 -9.20 -9.28 8.52
CA GLY A 329 -9.11 -9.47 9.96
C GLY A 329 -8.25 -8.37 10.56
N ASP A 330 -7.51 -8.72 11.58
CA ASP A 330 -6.53 -7.84 12.22
C ASP A 330 -5.24 -7.80 11.39
N VAL A 331 -4.81 -6.59 11.01
CA VAL A 331 -3.59 -6.35 10.22
C VAL A 331 -2.79 -5.26 10.92
N TYR A 332 -1.59 -5.58 11.36
CA TYR A 332 -0.80 -4.69 12.21
C TYR A 332 0.71 -4.94 12.13
N ASN A 333 1.49 -4.05 12.73
CA ASN A 333 2.95 -4.08 12.72
C ASN A 333 3.52 -4.12 11.28
N LEU A 334 3.05 -3.21 10.44
CA LEU A 334 3.59 -3.04 9.09
C LEU A 334 4.58 -1.88 9.10
N VAL A 335 5.78 -2.13 8.60
CA VAL A 335 6.85 -1.13 8.49
C VAL A 335 7.28 -1.00 7.03
N PHE A 336 7.32 0.24 6.56
CA PHE A 336 7.84 0.60 5.24
C PHE A 336 8.85 1.73 5.44
N ARG A 337 10.14 1.48 5.19
CA ARG A 337 11.17 2.46 5.55
C ARG A 337 12.33 2.52 4.58
N ASN A 338 13.01 3.67 4.58
CA ASN A 338 14.20 3.95 3.75
C ASN A 338 13.94 3.68 2.26
N CYS A 339 12.82 4.17 1.74
CA CYS A 339 12.36 3.87 0.39
C CYS A 339 12.29 5.13 -0.48
N THR A 340 12.60 4.96 -1.76
CA THR A 340 12.49 6.02 -2.76
C THR A 340 11.48 5.62 -3.83
N MET A 341 10.52 6.51 -4.11
CA MET A 341 9.51 6.33 -5.15
C MET A 341 9.61 7.45 -6.19
N THR A 342 9.73 7.06 -7.44
CA THR A 342 9.79 8.02 -8.56
C THR A 342 8.69 7.68 -9.57
N ASN A 343 7.91 8.68 -9.98
CA ASN A 343 6.82 8.51 -10.94
C ASN A 343 5.82 7.40 -10.57
N VAL A 344 5.44 7.31 -9.31
CA VAL A 344 4.43 6.36 -8.81
C VAL A 344 3.04 6.98 -8.89
N LEU A 345 2.03 6.21 -9.37
CA LEU A 345 0.68 6.73 -9.56
C LEU A 345 -0.07 6.95 -8.23
N SER A 346 0.00 5.98 -7.32
CA SER A 346 -0.62 6.01 -5.99
C SER A 346 0.39 5.60 -4.93
N PRO A 347 1.28 6.52 -4.50
CA PRO A 347 2.44 6.18 -3.66
C PRO A 347 2.06 5.50 -2.34
N ILE A 348 1.02 5.99 -1.67
CA ILE A 348 0.57 5.45 -0.38
C ILE A 348 -0.94 5.25 -0.42
N SER A 349 -1.39 4.00 -0.33
CA SER A 349 -2.80 3.63 -0.39
C SER A 349 -3.16 2.61 0.69
N ILE A 350 -4.06 2.98 1.60
CA ILE A 350 -4.59 2.12 2.66
C ILE A 350 -6.10 2.12 2.54
N THR A 351 -6.72 1.01 2.11
CA THR A 351 -8.17 0.97 1.90
C THR A 351 -8.84 -0.30 2.42
N CYS A 352 -9.95 -0.12 3.13
CA CYS A 352 -10.86 -1.17 3.51
C CYS A 352 -11.99 -1.40 2.49
N TRP A 353 -11.85 -0.83 1.27
CA TRP A 353 -12.84 -0.84 0.19
C TRP A 353 -12.18 -1.14 -1.15
N TYR A 354 -11.69 -2.36 -1.33
CA TYR A 354 -10.92 -2.74 -2.52
C TYR A 354 -11.76 -2.80 -3.79
N ASP A 355 -12.96 -3.39 -3.72
CA ASP A 355 -13.77 -3.62 -4.93
C ASP A 355 -14.53 -2.36 -5.38
N SER A 356 -14.89 -1.47 -4.45
CA SER A 356 -15.62 -0.23 -4.75
C SER A 356 -15.47 0.79 -3.63
N LEU A 357 -15.43 2.07 -4.00
CA LEU A 357 -15.39 3.20 -3.07
C LEU A 357 -16.74 3.89 -3.05
N PRO A 358 -17.63 3.56 -2.10
CA PRO A 358 -18.86 4.31 -1.91
C PRO A 358 -18.58 5.70 -1.34
N LYS A 359 -19.55 6.61 -1.44
CA LYS A 359 -19.42 7.95 -0.83
C LYS A 359 -19.38 7.83 0.69
N PRO A 360 -18.52 8.61 1.39
CA PRO A 360 -18.34 8.50 2.83
C PRO A 360 -19.65 8.67 3.61
N GLU A 361 -20.47 9.65 3.26
CA GLU A 361 -21.73 9.95 3.94
C GLU A 361 -22.73 8.80 3.82
N TRP A 362 -22.76 8.16 2.66
CA TRP A 362 -23.65 7.03 2.44
C TRP A 362 -23.25 5.82 3.29
N ILE A 363 -21.94 5.49 3.34
CA ILE A 363 -21.47 4.34 4.15
C ILE A 363 -21.64 4.61 5.64
N ASP A 364 -21.41 5.85 6.08
CA ASP A 364 -21.57 6.23 7.47
C ASP A 364 -23.04 6.03 7.93
N ALA A 365 -23.98 6.49 7.11
CA ALA A 365 -25.42 6.30 7.38
C ALA A 365 -25.88 4.84 7.30
N HIS A 366 -25.10 3.95 6.67
CA HIS A 366 -25.43 2.53 6.47
C HIS A 366 -24.35 1.61 7.04
N ALA A 367 -23.64 2.05 8.08
CA ALA A 367 -22.56 1.30 8.69
C ALA A 367 -23.01 -0.09 9.14
N PRO A 368 -22.37 -1.17 8.65
CA PRO A 368 -22.66 -2.51 9.12
C PRO A 368 -22.11 -2.73 10.53
N ALA A 369 -22.52 -3.78 11.19
CA ALA A 369 -21.89 -4.21 12.44
C ALA A 369 -20.44 -4.65 12.19
N LEU A 370 -19.58 -4.46 13.20
CA LEU A 370 -18.23 -5.00 13.18
C LEU A 370 -18.28 -6.53 13.24
N GLU A 371 -17.67 -7.19 12.27
CA GLU A 371 -17.60 -8.64 12.17
C GLU A 371 -16.14 -9.13 12.28
N GLU A 372 -15.94 -10.43 12.50
CA GLU A 372 -14.61 -11.04 12.59
C GLU A 372 -13.74 -10.74 11.37
N LYS A 373 -14.32 -10.82 10.18
CA LYS A 373 -13.65 -10.59 8.89
C LYS A 373 -13.77 -9.15 8.37
N THR A 374 -14.10 -8.19 9.22
CA THR A 374 -13.98 -6.76 8.90
C THR A 374 -12.51 -6.34 8.95
N PRO A 375 -12.01 -5.56 7.99
CA PRO A 375 -10.64 -5.04 8.03
C PRO A 375 -10.40 -4.19 9.28
N ARG A 376 -9.36 -4.51 10.04
CA ARG A 376 -8.87 -3.74 11.19
C ARG A 376 -7.39 -3.46 10.97
N PHE A 377 -7.08 -2.31 10.39
CA PHE A 377 -5.72 -1.91 10.03
C PHE A 377 -5.19 -0.92 11.05
N HIS A 378 -4.09 -1.26 11.71
CA HIS A 378 -3.49 -0.41 12.73
C HIS A 378 -1.99 -0.68 12.93
N ASN A 379 -1.32 0.24 13.64
CA ASN A 379 0.11 0.16 13.92
C ASN A 379 0.95 -0.01 12.65
N ILE A 380 0.89 1.01 11.79
CA ILE A 380 1.56 1.06 10.50
C ILE A 380 2.57 2.21 10.53
N THR A 381 3.81 1.96 10.17
CA THR A 381 4.86 2.97 10.12
C THR A 381 5.45 3.11 8.73
N LEU A 382 5.43 4.32 8.19
CA LEU A 382 6.20 4.71 7.02
C LEU A 382 7.29 5.69 7.48
N LYS A 383 8.56 5.35 7.24
CA LYS A 383 9.68 6.12 7.75
C LYS A 383 10.76 6.32 6.70
N ASP A 384 11.37 7.51 6.68
CA ASP A 384 12.46 7.83 5.76
C ASP A 384 12.07 7.52 4.29
N VAL A 385 10.95 8.08 3.81
CA VAL A 385 10.40 7.83 2.47
C VAL A 385 10.40 9.10 1.64
N THR A 386 10.99 9.03 0.45
CA THR A 386 10.98 10.13 -0.51
C THR A 386 10.15 9.75 -1.74
N ILE A 387 9.18 10.59 -2.09
CA ILE A 387 8.28 10.42 -3.22
C ILE A 387 8.40 11.62 -4.14
N SER A 388 8.73 11.38 -5.41
CA SER A 388 8.90 12.44 -6.41
C SER A 388 8.22 12.11 -7.72
N GLY A 389 7.44 13.07 -8.23
CA GLY A 389 6.68 12.92 -9.46
C GLY A 389 5.49 11.96 -9.34
N CYS A 390 4.67 11.98 -10.37
CA CYS A 390 3.50 11.11 -10.48
C CYS A 390 3.47 10.48 -11.87
N LYS A 391 3.29 9.18 -11.94
CA LYS A 391 3.06 8.47 -13.20
C LYS A 391 1.78 9.01 -13.86
N SER A 392 1.91 9.45 -15.10
CA SER A 392 0.74 9.86 -15.90
C SER A 392 0.05 8.63 -16.48
N THR A 393 -1.27 8.50 -16.26
CA THR A 393 -2.09 7.54 -16.98
C THR A 393 -2.77 8.21 -18.16
N THR A 394 -2.49 7.74 -19.38
CA THR A 394 -3.07 8.30 -20.63
C THR A 394 -4.55 7.94 -20.81
N THR A 395 -5.05 6.91 -20.15
CA THR A 395 -6.36 6.29 -20.46
C THR A 395 -7.51 6.66 -19.52
N SER A 396 -7.27 7.11 -18.29
CA SER A 396 -8.37 7.40 -17.36
C SER A 396 -8.37 8.80 -16.74
N GLY A 397 -7.31 9.57 -16.89
CA GLY A 397 -7.17 10.89 -16.22
C GLY A 397 -7.24 10.80 -14.69
N LYS A 398 -7.20 9.61 -14.13
CA LYS A 398 -7.30 9.36 -12.68
C LYS A 398 -5.90 9.22 -12.11
N ASN A 399 -5.33 10.34 -11.70
CA ASN A 399 -4.14 10.30 -10.86
C ASN A 399 -4.54 9.85 -9.45
N GLY A 400 -3.75 8.99 -8.85
CA GLY A 400 -3.87 8.64 -7.45
C GLY A 400 -3.58 9.82 -6.52
N TYR A 401 -3.81 9.66 -5.24
CA TYR A 401 -3.46 10.63 -4.20
C TYR A 401 -2.03 10.37 -3.72
N GLY A 402 -1.35 11.40 -3.24
CA GLY A 402 -0.08 11.25 -2.53
C GLY A 402 -0.21 10.33 -1.32
N ILE A 403 -1.26 10.57 -0.51
CA ILE A 403 -1.70 9.65 0.55
C ILE A 403 -3.20 9.43 0.44
N PHE A 404 -3.60 8.16 0.42
CA PHE A 404 -4.99 7.74 0.40
C PHE A 404 -5.26 6.77 1.55
N ILE A 405 -6.06 7.20 2.54
CA ILE A 405 -6.52 6.35 3.64
C ILE A 405 -8.05 6.33 3.65
N TYR A 406 -8.63 5.13 3.53
CA TYR A 406 -10.07 4.98 3.50
C TYR A 406 -10.49 3.77 4.34
N GLY A 407 -10.78 4.01 5.61
CA GLY A 407 -11.28 3.03 6.55
C GLY A 407 -12.77 2.76 6.39
N ARG A 408 -13.37 2.20 7.44
CA ARG A 408 -14.81 1.89 7.51
C ARG A 408 -15.41 2.58 8.73
N PRO A 409 -16.68 2.99 8.72
CA PRO A 409 -17.33 3.62 9.88
C PRO A 409 -17.33 2.72 11.11
N GLU A 410 -17.49 1.39 10.93
CA GLU A 410 -17.41 0.41 11.98
C GLU A 410 -15.98 0.00 12.37
N SER A 411 -14.97 0.35 11.56
CA SER A 411 -13.57 -0.01 11.75
C SER A 411 -12.63 1.01 11.10
N TYR A 412 -12.26 2.02 11.84
CA TYR A 412 -11.31 3.04 11.36
C TYR A 412 -9.93 2.43 11.14
N VAL A 413 -9.22 2.94 10.13
CA VAL A 413 -7.77 2.76 10.05
C VAL A 413 -7.14 3.56 11.18
N LYS A 414 -6.24 2.95 11.98
CA LYS A 414 -5.71 3.57 13.20
C LYS A 414 -4.19 3.51 13.26
N ASP A 415 -3.64 4.48 14.00
CA ASP A 415 -2.24 4.44 14.43
C ASP A 415 -1.28 4.25 13.24
N VAL A 416 -1.37 5.17 12.27
CA VAL A 416 -0.45 5.23 11.12
C VAL A 416 0.52 6.38 11.33
N THR A 417 1.80 6.07 11.40
CA THR A 417 2.87 7.06 11.58
C THR A 417 3.63 7.27 10.28
N PHE A 418 3.71 8.51 9.85
CA PHE A 418 4.60 9.00 8.82
C PHE A 418 5.75 9.74 9.52
N ASP A 419 6.98 9.25 9.41
CA ASP A 419 8.17 9.78 10.08
C ASP A 419 9.23 10.07 9.00
N ASN A 420 9.59 11.34 8.80
CA ASN A 420 10.50 11.79 7.75
C ASN A 420 10.04 11.34 6.34
N VAL A 421 8.77 11.67 5.99
CA VAL A 421 8.15 11.33 4.71
C VAL A 421 7.96 12.59 3.86
N HIS A 422 8.59 12.63 2.69
CA HIS A 422 8.57 13.78 1.79
C HIS A 422 7.88 13.42 0.48
N ILE A 423 6.81 14.15 0.13
CA ILE A 423 5.95 13.86 -1.00
C ILE A 423 5.88 15.04 -1.96
N GLU A 424 6.25 14.83 -3.21
CA GLU A 424 5.89 15.71 -4.33
C GLU A 424 5.02 14.93 -5.31
N HIS A 425 3.74 15.33 -5.45
CA HIS A 425 2.75 14.60 -6.23
C HIS A 425 1.76 15.54 -6.90
N THR A 426 0.84 15.02 -7.72
CA THR A 426 -0.19 15.81 -8.42
C THR A 426 -1.45 16.02 -7.59
N LYS A 427 -1.68 15.20 -6.56
CA LYS A 427 -2.77 15.32 -5.58
C LYS A 427 -2.23 15.12 -4.18
N GLY A 428 -2.87 15.75 -3.21
CA GLY A 428 -2.51 15.69 -1.81
C GLY A 428 -3.10 14.47 -1.08
N LEU A 429 -3.79 14.73 0.02
CA LEU A 429 -4.29 13.74 0.97
C LEU A 429 -5.78 13.46 0.79
N LYS A 430 -6.16 12.19 0.91
CA LYS A 430 -7.56 11.78 1.15
C LYS A 430 -7.61 10.90 2.39
N LEU A 431 -8.30 11.38 3.45
CA LEU A 431 -8.30 10.79 4.78
C LEU A 431 -9.74 10.55 5.26
N ASN A 432 -10.26 9.34 5.14
CA ASN A 432 -11.61 8.98 5.50
C ASN A 432 -11.65 7.83 6.51
N PHE A 433 -12.43 7.97 7.57
CA PHE A 433 -12.58 6.96 8.64
C PHE A 433 -11.23 6.47 9.16
N CYS A 434 -10.40 7.39 9.62
CA CYS A 434 -9.09 7.10 10.19
C CYS A 434 -8.84 7.95 11.44
N SER A 435 -7.99 7.44 12.36
CA SER A 435 -7.62 8.13 13.60
C SER A 435 -6.21 7.73 14.04
N GLY A 436 -5.58 8.58 14.85
CA GLY A 436 -4.20 8.34 15.29
C GLY A 436 -3.20 8.39 14.13
N ILE A 437 -3.51 9.18 13.08
CA ILE A 437 -2.59 9.43 11.97
C ILE A 437 -1.60 10.51 12.41
N GLN A 438 -0.30 10.19 12.39
CA GLN A 438 0.76 11.08 12.85
C GLN A 438 1.72 11.38 11.72
N PHE A 439 1.99 12.65 11.50
CA PHE A 439 3.07 13.12 10.62
C PHE A 439 4.18 13.71 11.51
N LYS A 440 5.42 13.29 11.31
CA LYS A 440 6.62 13.77 12.00
C LYS A 440 7.70 14.07 10.98
N ASP A 441 8.23 15.29 10.99
CA ASP A 441 9.25 15.74 10.05
C ASP A 441 8.87 15.51 8.56
N CYS A 442 7.57 15.70 8.25
CA CYS A 442 7.02 15.43 6.92
C CYS A 442 6.87 16.69 6.09
N SER A 443 6.91 16.53 4.77
CA SER A 443 6.56 17.59 3.82
C SER A 443 5.72 17.05 2.66
N ILE A 444 4.75 17.86 2.21
CA ILE A 444 3.87 17.54 1.08
C ILE A 444 3.83 18.73 0.13
N LYS A 445 4.03 18.46 -1.16
CA LYS A 445 3.98 19.46 -2.23
C LYS A 445 3.07 18.98 -3.36
N VAL A 446 2.11 19.84 -3.72
CA VAL A 446 1.22 19.65 -4.89
C VAL A 446 1.27 20.92 -5.73
N GLY A 447 1.86 20.86 -6.90
CA GLY A 447 2.06 22.02 -7.76
C GLY A 447 2.86 23.12 -7.06
N ASN A 448 2.24 24.29 -6.83
CA ASN A 448 2.85 25.44 -6.15
C ASN A 448 2.54 25.50 -4.64
N VAL A 449 1.75 24.56 -4.11
CA VAL A 449 1.39 24.51 -2.70
C VAL A 449 2.31 23.54 -1.98
N THR A 450 2.96 24.00 -0.93
CA THR A 450 3.87 23.20 -0.12
C THR A 450 3.51 23.38 1.35
N SER A 451 3.51 22.29 2.12
CA SER A 451 3.39 22.33 3.59
C SER A 451 4.64 22.97 4.22
N THR A 452 4.48 23.46 5.44
CA THR A 452 5.61 23.91 6.28
C THR A 452 5.82 22.94 7.45
N GLU A 453 6.84 23.15 8.24
CA GLU A 453 7.08 22.36 9.47
C GLU A 453 5.88 22.44 10.43
N THR A 454 5.19 23.57 10.48
CA THR A 454 4.12 23.81 11.46
C THR A 454 2.71 23.77 10.85
N GLU A 455 2.58 23.75 9.51
CA GLU A 455 1.28 23.84 8.86
C GLU A 455 1.16 22.90 7.67
N LEU A 456 0.03 22.19 7.61
CA LEU A 456 -0.45 21.49 6.43
C LEU A 456 -1.59 22.33 5.81
N PRO A 457 -1.34 23.10 4.71
CA PRO A 457 -2.38 23.89 4.07
C PRO A 457 -3.60 23.05 3.68
N GLY A 458 -4.80 23.57 3.94
CA GLY A 458 -6.06 22.89 3.59
C GLY A 458 -6.18 22.53 2.10
N ALA A 459 -5.51 23.29 1.21
CA ALA A 459 -5.44 22.99 -0.22
C ALA A 459 -4.70 21.67 -0.55
N LEU A 460 -3.94 21.10 0.38
CA LEU A 460 -3.29 19.80 0.25
C LEU A 460 -4.19 18.64 0.72
N ILE A 461 -5.33 18.95 1.30
CA ILE A 461 -6.32 17.95 1.76
C ILE A 461 -7.45 17.92 0.75
N GLU A 462 -7.43 16.94 -0.14
CA GLU A 462 -8.43 16.77 -1.19
C GLU A 462 -9.79 16.34 -0.64
N GLU A 463 -9.78 15.50 0.40
CA GLU A 463 -10.99 15.03 1.08
C GLU A 463 -10.64 14.56 2.50
N GLN A 464 -11.47 14.95 3.47
CA GLN A 464 -11.37 14.46 4.84
C GLN A 464 -12.78 14.27 5.41
N TYR A 465 -13.12 13.01 5.73
CA TYR A 465 -14.40 12.65 6.33
C TYR A 465 -14.19 11.74 7.54
N LYS A 466 -14.51 12.23 8.73
CA LYS A 466 -14.25 11.50 9.99
C LYS A 466 -12.82 10.96 10.06
N GLY A 467 -11.86 11.75 9.58
CA GLY A 467 -10.43 11.49 9.63
C GLY A 467 -9.77 12.47 10.58
N SER A 468 -8.87 12.01 11.44
CA SER A 468 -8.06 12.85 12.32
C SER A 468 -6.57 12.55 12.17
N PHE A 469 -5.74 13.59 12.28
CA PHE A 469 -4.29 13.48 12.19
C PHE A 469 -3.60 14.55 13.03
N THR A 470 -2.31 14.35 13.33
CA THR A 470 -1.40 15.39 13.83
C THR A 470 -0.33 15.68 12.79
N TRP A 471 0.10 16.93 12.68
CA TRP A 471 1.09 17.38 11.71
C TRP A 471 2.37 17.84 12.43
N ASN A 472 3.48 17.15 12.20
CA ASN A 472 4.83 17.50 12.68
C ASN A 472 4.86 17.89 14.18
N ASP A 473 4.28 17.03 15.05
CA ASP A 473 4.14 17.25 16.49
C ASP A 473 3.27 18.45 16.89
N ALA A 474 2.64 19.13 15.94
CA ALA A 474 1.56 20.03 16.27
C ALA A 474 0.41 19.28 16.94
N GLU A 475 -0.23 19.87 17.94
CA GLU A 475 -1.49 19.37 18.49
C GLU A 475 -2.48 19.08 17.35
N PRO A 476 -3.44 18.15 17.50
CA PRO A 476 -4.36 17.80 16.45
C PRO A 476 -4.88 19.05 15.78
N VAL A 477 -4.65 19.22 14.48
CA VAL A 477 -5.18 20.37 13.73
C VAL A 477 -6.68 20.20 13.75
N ALA A 478 -7.32 20.82 14.74
CA ALA A 478 -8.76 20.98 14.77
C ALA A 478 -9.14 21.66 13.45
N LYS A 479 -10.19 21.19 12.79
CA LYS A 479 -10.67 21.83 11.56
C LYS A 479 -10.74 23.31 11.80
N PRO A 480 -9.96 24.18 11.11
CA PRO A 480 -9.96 25.61 11.39
C PRO A 480 -11.32 26.24 11.08
N LYS A 481 -12.19 25.52 10.41
CA LYS A 481 -13.55 25.94 10.07
C LYS A 481 -14.57 24.84 10.38
N GLN A 482 -15.66 25.21 11.04
CA GLN A 482 -16.80 24.36 11.32
C GLN A 482 -18.05 24.89 10.63
N VAL A 483 -18.82 24.01 9.99
CA VAL A 483 -20.09 24.39 9.37
C VAL A 483 -21.23 24.12 10.33
N VAL A 484 -22.02 25.16 10.61
CA VAL A 484 -23.23 25.12 11.45
C VAL A 484 -24.44 25.01 10.53
N TYR A 485 -25.17 23.93 10.60
CA TYR A 485 -26.29 23.59 9.73
C TYR A 485 -27.34 22.74 10.47
N TRP A 486 -28.48 22.49 9.85
CA TRP A 486 -29.51 21.59 10.39
C TRP A 486 -29.12 20.14 10.10
N GLU A 487 -28.82 19.39 11.15
CA GLU A 487 -28.54 17.96 11.02
C GLU A 487 -29.84 17.16 10.89
N ASP A 488 -29.83 16.13 10.02
CA ASP A 488 -30.96 15.22 9.85
C ASP A 488 -31.26 14.49 11.16
N GLY A 489 -32.53 14.38 11.51
CA GLY A 489 -32.96 13.82 12.80
C GLY A 489 -32.99 14.82 13.98
N THR A 490 -32.56 16.08 13.80
CA THR A 490 -32.67 17.13 14.84
C THR A 490 -34.14 17.45 15.11
N GLU A 491 -34.56 17.42 16.38
CA GLU A 491 -35.90 17.86 16.79
C GLU A 491 -35.98 19.36 16.96
N ALA A 492 -37.12 19.95 16.54
CA ALA A 492 -37.34 21.38 16.64
C ALA A 492 -37.40 21.82 18.11
N ALA A 493 -36.44 22.68 18.54
CA ALA A 493 -36.31 23.20 19.89
C ALA A 493 -35.80 24.64 19.91
N ALA A 494 -35.91 25.30 21.04
CA ALA A 494 -35.28 26.61 21.22
C ALA A 494 -33.75 26.54 21.32
N SER A 495 -33.21 25.39 21.72
CA SER A 495 -31.79 25.11 21.75
C SER A 495 -31.52 23.76 21.09
N ILE A 496 -30.63 23.73 20.12
CA ILE A 496 -30.28 22.51 19.33
C ILE A 496 -28.78 22.31 19.28
N PRO A 497 -28.28 21.07 19.24
CA PRO A 497 -26.90 20.79 18.87
C PRO A 497 -26.69 21.06 17.37
N VAL A 498 -25.53 21.57 16.98
CA VAL A 498 -25.27 21.94 15.56
C VAL A 498 -23.92 21.54 14.99
N ALA A 499 -22.94 21.26 15.79
CA ALA A 499 -21.61 20.78 15.40
C ALA A 499 -20.90 20.24 16.64
N ASP A 500 -19.92 19.44 16.50
CA ASP A 500 -19.07 18.78 17.50
C ASP A 500 -19.09 19.42 18.92
N GLY A 501 -20.16 19.21 19.68
CA GLY A 501 -20.36 19.78 21.02
C GLY A 501 -20.83 21.24 21.06
N TRP A 502 -21.18 21.85 19.93
CA TRP A 502 -21.70 23.23 19.84
C TRP A 502 -23.21 23.25 20.03
N THR A 503 -23.70 24.37 20.51
CA THR A 503 -25.13 24.57 20.75
C THR A 503 -25.60 25.89 20.16
N LEU A 504 -26.69 25.85 19.40
CA LEU A 504 -27.35 27.04 18.88
C LEU A 504 -28.66 27.26 19.62
N THR A 505 -28.75 28.37 20.33
CA THR A 505 -29.93 28.75 21.15
C THR A 505 -30.65 29.97 20.56
N LEU A 506 -31.96 29.90 20.47
CA LEU A 506 -32.84 30.98 20.01
C LEU A 506 -33.51 31.64 21.20
N THR A 507 -33.39 32.97 21.29
CA THR A 507 -34.09 33.80 22.26
C THR A 507 -35.07 34.74 21.53
N HIS A 508 -36.37 34.59 21.83
CA HIS A 508 -37.42 35.38 21.22
C HIS A 508 -38.48 35.72 22.26
N SER A 509 -39.13 36.87 22.11
CA SER A 509 -40.24 37.31 23.00
C SER A 509 -41.42 36.33 23.03
N ASP A 510 -41.63 35.62 21.94
CA ASP A 510 -42.58 34.51 21.83
C ASP A 510 -41.84 33.16 22.14
N ALA A 511 -42.09 32.65 23.34
CA ALA A 511 -41.47 31.40 23.83
C ALA A 511 -41.84 30.14 23.03
N SER A 512 -42.83 30.22 22.14
CA SER A 512 -43.18 29.09 21.24
C SER A 512 -42.25 28.97 20.04
N LYS A 513 -41.39 29.97 19.77
CA LYS A 513 -40.47 29.92 18.65
C LYS A 513 -39.36 28.92 18.86
N LYS A 514 -39.07 28.18 17.82
CA LYS A 514 -38.09 27.08 17.79
C LYS A 514 -37.24 27.15 16.55
N TRP A 515 -36.03 26.57 16.62
CA TRP A 515 -35.26 26.24 15.45
C TRP A 515 -35.98 25.18 14.63
N THR A 516 -35.94 25.31 13.31
CA THR A 516 -36.46 24.32 12.36
C THR A 516 -35.54 24.22 11.17
N ALA A 517 -35.62 23.10 10.44
CA ALA A 517 -34.99 22.96 9.14
C ALA A 517 -35.44 24.09 8.21
N GLY A 518 -34.54 24.58 7.40
CA GLY A 518 -34.84 25.48 6.29
C GLY A 518 -35.51 24.73 5.13
N ASN A 519 -35.85 25.49 4.07
CA ASN A 519 -36.59 24.93 2.93
C ASN A 519 -35.66 24.35 1.85
N GLY A 520 -34.35 24.32 2.05
CA GLY A 520 -33.38 23.80 1.09
C GLY A 520 -31.96 23.76 1.64
N SER A 521 -31.06 23.22 0.86
CA SER A 521 -29.62 23.07 1.22
C SER A 521 -28.73 24.01 0.44
N ILE A 522 -27.72 24.55 1.10
CA ILE A 522 -26.67 25.39 0.51
C ILE A 522 -25.41 24.55 0.31
N LYS A 523 -24.75 24.72 -0.84
CA LYS A 523 -23.45 24.09 -1.12
C LYS A 523 -22.31 24.94 -0.57
N TYR A 524 -21.41 24.29 0.17
CA TYR A 524 -20.17 24.89 0.65
C TYR A 524 -19.03 23.89 0.50
N GLU A 525 -17.94 24.28 -0.13
CA GLU A 525 -16.75 23.44 -0.40
C GLU A 525 -17.11 22.03 -0.96
N GLY A 526 -18.07 22.00 -1.91
CA GLY A 526 -18.51 20.76 -2.58
C GLY A 526 -19.57 19.93 -1.84
N ASN A 527 -19.82 20.22 -0.57
CA ASN A 527 -20.81 19.53 0.26
C ASN A 527 -22.14 20.29 0.30
N SER A 528 -23.26 19.59 0.51
CA SER A 528 -24.59 20.16 0.59
C SER A 528 -25.07 20.10 2.04
N TYR A 529 -25.40 21.27 2.61
CA TYR A 529 -25.82 21.40 4.00
C TYR A 529 -27.26 21.88 4.07
N MET A 530 -28.12 21.18 4.82
CA MET A 530 -29.49 21.63 5.10
C MET A 530 -29.45 22.93 5.91
N THR A 531 -30.18 23.95 5.45
CA THR A 531 -30.16 25.25 6.12
C THR A 531 -30.90 25.25 7.46
N LEU A 532 -30.45 26.11 8.36
CA LEU A 532 -31.18 26.55 9.56
C LEU A 532 -32.14 27.66 9.19
N LYS A 533 -33.34 27.63 9.75
CA LYS A 533 -34.36 28.68 9.55
C LYS A 533 -34.53 29.49 10.83
N ASN A 534 -34.13 30.75 10.79
CA ASN A 534 -34.30 31.63 11.93
C ASN A 534 -35.73 32.15 12.09
N SER A 535 -36.09 32.57 13.31
CA SER A 535 -37.28 33.35 13.54
C SER A 535 -36.93 34.85 13.38
N ASN A 536 -37.75 35.59 12.62
CA ASN A 536 -37.49 36.99 12.33
C ASN A 536 -37.35 37.84 13.62
N GLY A 537 -36.24 38.54 13.76
CA GLY A 537 -35.92 39.36 14.93
C GLY A 537 -35.51 38.58 16.19
N ALA A 538 -35.35 37.28 16.10
CA ALA A 538 -34.84 36.50 17.22
C ALA A 538 -33.33 36.73 17.39
N GLN A 539 -32.88 36.89 18.60
CA GLN A 539 -31.46 36.83 18.92
C GLN A 539 -31.02 35.38 19.01
N ASN A 540 -29.99 35.01 18.29
CA ASN A 540 -29.44 33.69 18.25
C ASN A 540 -28.08 33.67 18.95
N THR A 541 -27.83 32.68 19.79
CA THR A 541 -26.57 32.51 20.48
C THR A 541 -25.92 31.22 20.02
N LEU A 542 -24.76 31.30 19.38
CA LEU A 542 -23.92 30.14 19.10
C LEU A 542 -22.87 30.01 20.21
N LYS A 543 -22.91 28.91 20.93
CA LYS A 543 -21.93 28.53 21.95
C LYS A 543 -21.05 27.40 21.43
N LEU A 544 -19.76 27.60 21.44
CA LEU A 544 -18.75 26.61 21.02
C LEU A 544 -18.45 25.64 22.15
N ALA A 545 -17.78 24.55 21.83
CA ALA A 545 -17.28 23.60 22.83
C ALA A 545 -16.25 24.26 23.76
N GLU A 546 -16.00 23.65 24.91
CA GLU A 546 -15.05 24.15 25.89
C GLU A 546 -13.65 24.28 25.28
N GLY A 547 -12.97 25.38 25.55
CA GLY A 547 -11.64 25.70 25.01
C GLY A 547 -11.65 26.32 23.61
N GLN A 548 -12.73 26.25 22.85
CA GLN A 548 -12.81 26.81 21.49
C GLN A 548 -13.25 28.27 21.48
N LYS A 549 -12.67 29.07 20.59
CA LYS A 549 -13.04 30.47 20.37
C LYS A 549 -13.18 30.75 18.87
N ALA A 550 -14.24 31.45 18.47
CA ALA A 550 -14.44 31.91 17.11
C ALA A 550 -13.63 33.19 16.85
N LYS A 551 -12.89 33.22 15.74
CA LYS A 551 -12.24 34.47 15.25
C LYS A 551 -12.97 35.10 14.05
N LYS A 552 -13.79 34.30 13.36
CA LYS A 552 -14.55 34.75 12.18
C LYS A 552 -15.81 33.91 12.03
N VAL A 553 -16.88 34.52 11.55
CA VAL A 553 -18.09 33.81 11.09
C VAL A 553 -18.45 34.28 9.68
N GLU A 554 -18.85 33.32 8.85
CA GLU A 554 -19.33 33.55 7.49
C GLU A 554 -20.73 32.93 7.36
N PHE A 555 -21.73 33.76 7.03
CA PHE A 555 -23.08 33.29 6.76
C PHE A 555 -23.29 33.15 5.26
N TYR A 556 -23.80 32.03 4.85
CA TYR A 556 -24.34 31.80 3.51
C TYR A 556 -25.85 31.71 3.66
N ALA A 557 -26.55 32.72 3.17
CA ALA A 557 -27.94 32.97 3.54
C ALA A 557 -28.84 33.29 2.34
N THR A 558 -30.12 32.88 2.42
CA THR A 558 -31.20 33.29 1.49
C THR A 558 -32.47 33.58 2.26
N THR A 559 -33.36 34.39 1.71
CA THR A 559 -34.67 34.58 2.34
C THR A 559 -35.55 33.35 2.23
N ASN A 560 -36.47 33.18 3.17
CA ASN A 560 -37.34 32.01 3.25
C ASN A 560 -38.43 31.96 2.14
N ASN A 561 -38.78 33.14 1.55
CA ASN A 561 -39.74 33.25 0.45
C ASN A 561 -39.42 34.44 -0.47
N LYS A 562 -40.09 34.51 -1.63
CA LYS A 562 -39.94 35.57 -2.64
C LYS A 562 -40.98 36.71 -2.54
N GLU A 563 -41.85 36.66 -1.54
CA GLU A 563 -42.92 37.65 -1.44
C GLU A 563 -42.38 39.08 -1.23
N ASN A 564 -42.84 39.99 -2.07
CA ASN A 564 -42.60 41.46 -1.98
C ASN A 564 -41.14 41.89 -2.13
N ASP A 565 -40.26 41.13 -2.72
CA ASP A 565 -38.83 41.43 -2.92
C ASP A 565 -38.11 41.95 -1.65
N THR A 566 -38.66 41.67 -0.46
CA THR A 566 -38.13 42.11 0.79
C THR A 566 -36.90 41.29 1.17
N LYS A 567 -35.79 41.97 1.41
CA LYS A 567 -34.53 41.36 1.80
C LYS A 567 -34.50 41.06 3.31
N GLY A 568 -33.81 39.97 3.72
CA GLY A 568 -33.36 39.80 5.09
C GLY A 568 -32.18 40.72 5.40
N VAL A 569 -31.93 41.00 6.66
CA VAL A 569 -30.77 41.80 7.08
C VAL A 569 -30.13 41.18 8.31
N LEU A 570 -28.81 41.02 8.32
CA LEU A 570 -28.07 40.78 9.56
C LEU A 570 -28.04 42.10 10.32
N THR A 571 -28.80 42.20 11.40
CA THR A 571 -29.02 43.48 12.13
C THR A 571 -28.12 43.61 13.36
N GLU A 572 -27.60 42.50 13.88
CA GLU A 572 -26.74 42.51 15.06
C GLU A 572 -25.77 41.32 14.98
N LEU A 573 -24.53 41.52 15.39
CA LEU A 573 -23.55 40.48 15.65
C LEU A 573 -22.75 40.85 16.91
N ASN A 574 -22.79 39.97 17.92
CA ASN A 574 -22.07 40.09 19.19
C ASN A 574 -22.28 41.44 19.90
N GLY A 575 -23.51 41.97 19.84
CA GLY A 575 -23.90 43.24 20.42
C GLY A 575 -23.66 44.45 19.51
N GLU A 576 -23.00 44.30 18.38
CA GLU A 576 -22.78 45.37 17.42
C GLU A 576 -23.87 45.42 16.36
N THR A 577 -24.30 46.64 16.02
CA THR A 577 -25.31 46.87 14.97
C THR A 577 -24.71 46.58 13.59
N CYS A 578 -25.39 45.74 12.80
CA CYS A 578 -25.08 45.42 11.43
C CYS A 578 -26.18 45.87 10.46
N SER A 579 -25.85 45.97 9.19
CA SER A 579 -26.80 46.30 8.12
C SER A 579 -26.58 45.50 6.84
N ASP A 580 -26.05 44.29 6.98
CA ASP A 580 -25.72 43.46 5.84
C ASP A 580 -26.98 42.79 5.27
N GLU A 581 -27.33 43.14 4.05
CA GLU A 581 -28.52 42.64 3.37
C GLU A 581 -28.35 41.23 2.84
N VAL A 582 -29.33 40.34 3.07
CA VAL A 582 -29.45 39.03 2.42
C VAL A 582 -30.18 39.26 1.09
N THR A 583 -29.41 39.43 0.03
CA THR A 583 -29.90 39.75 -1.32
C THR A 583 -30.42 38.54 -2.09
N SER A 584 -30.06 37.33 -1.69
CA SER A 584 -30.59 36.10 -2.26
C SER A 584 -32.06 35.88 -1.82
N LEU A 585 -32.94 35.68 -2.77
CA LEU A 585 -34.39 35.52 -2.55
C LEU A 585 -34.77 34.06 -2.89
N LEU A 586 -34.81 33.19 -1.89
CA LEU A 586 -35.11 31.76 -2.01
C LEU A 586 -34.20 31.02 -3.06
N ASP A 587 -32.98 31.51 -3.20
CA ASP A 587 -31.99 30.92 -4.11
C ASP A 587 -30.86 30.25 -3.29
N TYR A 588 -30.96 28.94 -3.10
CA TYR A 588 -30.01 28.12 -2.35
C TYR A 588 -28.74 27.80 -3.15
N ASN A 589 -28.74 27.97 -4.48
CA ASN A 589 -27.57 27.75 -5.33
C ASN A 589 -26.64 28.99 -5.34
N ASN A 590 -27.22 30.19 -5.13
CA ASN A 590 -26.48 31.44 -5.09
C ASN A 590 -26.83 32.19 -3.79
N PRO A 591 -26.44 31.70 -2.61
CA PRO A 591 -26.73 32.35 -1.35
C PRO A 591 -25.94 33.66 -1.22
N THR A 592 -26.48 34.60 -0.47
CA THR A 592 -25.73 35.81 -0.06
C THR A 592 -24.64 35.36 0.92
N HIS A 593 -23.41 35.81 0.68
CA HIS A 593 -22.27 35.59 1.57
C HIS A 593 -22.00 36.84 2.41
N ILE A 594 -22.07 36.70 3.73
CA ILE A 594 -21.74 37.74 4.72
C ILE A 594 -20.60 37.23 5.58
N SER A 595 -19.52 38.01 5.68
CA SER A 595 -18.29 37.60 6.38
C SER A 595 -17.94 38.62 7.46
N LYS A 596 -17.76 38.15 8.70
CA LYS A 596 -17.45 39.00 9.87
C LYS A 596 -16.32 38.40 10.70
N SER A 597 -15.35 39.24 11.09
CA SER A 597 -14.26 38.85 11.99
C SER A 597 -14.50 39.44 13.39
N PHE A 598 -14.11 38.72 14.42
CA PHE A 598 -14.15 39.19 15.80
C PHE A 598 -12.81 39.83 16.15
N GLU A 599 -12.83 41.07 16.70
CA GLU A 599 -11.62 41.74 17.20
C GLU A 599 -10.96 40.92 18.32
N THR A 600 -11.80 40.33 19.19
CA THR A 600 -11.36 39.38 20.22
C THR A 600 -12.07 38.05 20.01
N PRO A 601 -11.35 36.92 19.89
CA PRO A 601 -11.97 35.64 19.73
C PRO A 601 -12.90 35.27 20.88
N ALA A 602 -14.11 34.75 20.56
CA ALA A 602 -15.19 34.52 21.50
C ALA A 602 -15.58 33.03 21.54
N ASN A 603 -15.79 32.45 22.73
CA ASN A 603 -16.31 31.10 22.92
C ASN A 603 -17.83 30.99 22.74
N SER A 604 -18.50 32.16 22.64
CA SER A 604 -19.92 32.29 22.34
C SER A 604 -20.15 33.66 21.72
N PHE A 605 -21.02 33.74 20.72
CA PHE A 605 -21.42 35.01 20.12
C PHE A 605 -22.89 35.04 19.76
N THR A 606 -23.47 36.22 19.69
CA THR A 606 -24.86 36.44 19.29
C THR A 606 -24.95 36.97 17.87
N PHE A 607 -26.09 36.69 17.20
CA PHE A 607 -26.44 37.29 15.92
C PHE A 607 -27.96 37.37 15.73
N THR A 608 -28.41 38.36 14.99
CA THR A 608 -29.84 38.57 14.73
C THR A 608 -30.05 38.87 13.24
N PHE A 609 -30.92 38.08 12.60
CA PHE A 609 -31.48 38.43 11.31
C PHE A 609 -32.85 39.07 11.49
N GLY A 610 -32.97 40.30 11.00
CA GLY A 610 -34.20 41.07 11.04
C GLY A 610 -34.87 41.22 9.68
N VAL A 611 -35.97 41.98 9.65
CA VAL A 611 -36.77 42.35 8.48
C VAL A 611 -37.50 41.19 7.85
N LYS A 612 -36.84 40.05 7.61
CA LYS A 612 -37.44 38.84 7.05
C LYS A 612 -36.81 37.57 7.61
N GLN A 613 -37.54 36.46 7.54
CA GLN A 613 -37.04 35.15 7.91
C GLN A 613 -35.98 34.70 6.93
N VAL A 614 -34.86 34.21 7.43
CA VAL A 614 -33.69 33.80 6.66
C VAL A 614 -33.40 32.34 6.87
N CYS A 615 -33.04 31.62 5.79
CA CYS A 615 -32.46 30.29 5.82
C CYS A 615 -30.96 30.41 5.56
N PHE A 616 -30.12 29.81 6.40
CA PHE A 616 -28.67 29.96 6.32
C PHE A 616 -27.90 28.71 6.78
N ILE A 617 -26.64 28.66 6.41
CA ILE A 617 -25.57 27.92 7.10
C ILE A 617 -24.56 28.95 7.61
N ALA A 618 -23.87 28.64 8.69
CA ALA A 618 -22.75 29.47 9.16
C ALA A 618 -21.46 28.67 9.14
N VAL A 619 -20.38 29.28 8.67
CA VAL A 619 -19.03 28.73 8.72
C VAL A 619 -18.23 29.54 9.74
N VAL A 620 -17.80 28.85 10.81
CA VAL A 620 -17.05 29.49 11.89
C VAL A 620 -15.60 29.11 11.79
N THR A 621 -14.71 30.07 11.68
CA THR A 621 -13.27 29.88 11.77
C THR A 621 -12.86 30.04 13.23
N LEU A 622 -12.19 29.02 13.77
CA LEU A 622 -11.69 29.05 15.15
C LEU A 622 -10.41 29.88 15.24
N ALA A 623 -10.20 30.47 16.40
CA ALA A 623 -8.92 31.06 16.77
C ALA A 623 -7.96 29.92 17.13
N ASP A 624 -6.69 30.12 16.86
CA ASP A 624 -5.64 29.28 17.40
C ASP A 624 -5.69 29.41 18.95
N GLU A 625 -5.49 28.32 19.67
CA GLU A 625 -5.44 28.37 21.14
C GLU A 625 -4.30 29.32 21.54
N GLU A 626 -4.62 30.36 22.33
CA GLU A 626 -3.58 31.16 22.94
C GLU A 626 -2.78 30.26 23.87
N THR A 627 -1.53 30.03 23.58
CA THR A 627 -0.58 29.48 24.55
C THR A 627 -0.67 30.34 25.79
N PRO A 628 -0.91 29.80 27.01
CA PRO A 628 -0.98 30.61 28.20
C PRO A 628 0.28 31.46 28.31
N THR A 629 0.16 32.77 28.15
CA THR A 629 1.24 33.71 28.41
C THR A 629 1.44 33.78 29.93
N GLY A 630 2.23 32.85 30.46
CA GLY A 630 2.46 32.71 31.90
C GLY A 630 3.53 31.75 32.30
N VAL A 631 4.36 31.26 31.37
CA VAL A 631 5.62 30.63 31.69
C VAL A 631 6.72 31.46 31.04
N GLU A 632 7.58 32.06 31.86
CA GLU A 632 8.80 32.67 31.36
C GLU A 632 9.48 31.70 30.40
N SER A 633 9.72 32.15 29.19
CA SER A 633 10.45 31.39 28.17
C SER A 633 11.82 31.03 28.72
N ILE A 634 11.94 29.82 29.21
CA ILE A 634 13.23 29.15 29.24
C ILE A 634 13.52 28.87 27.77
N GLN A 635 14.30 29.76 27.15
CA GLN A 635 14.87 29.46 25.84
C GLN A 635 15.54 28.07 25.95
N PRO A 636 15.20 27.12 25.07
CA PRO A 636 16.02 25.90 24.95
C PRO A 636 17.38 26.41 24.51
N SER A 637 18.38 26.32 25.38
CA SER A 637 19.77 26.49 25.01
C SER A 637 19.99 25.54 23.83
N ALA A 638 20.43 26.09 22.70
CA ALA A 638 20.72 25.31 21.51
C ALA A 638 21.58 24.10 21.90
N ILE A 639 20.97 22.91 21.84
CA ILE A 639 21.69 21.65 22.09
C ILE A 639 22.64 21.48 20.93
N SER A 640 23.88 21.95 21.10
CA SER A 640 24.93 21.78 20.09
C SER A 640 25.38 20.32 20.09
N SER A 641 24.84 19.51 19.20
CA SER A 641 25.41 18.20 18.94
C SER A 641 26.52 18.33 17.88
N GLN A 642 27.73 17.92 18.20
CA GLN A 642 28.84 17.83 17.24
C GLN A 642 29.04 16.38 16.83
N LYS A 643 29.22 16.16 15.53
CA LYS A 643 29.67 14.85 15.00
C LYS A 643 31.17 14.97 14.76
N ILE A 644 31.96 14.10 15.36
CA ILE A 644 33.41 14.05 15.14
C ILE A 644 33.84 12.66 14.70
N LEU A 645 34.88 12.59 13.88
CA LEU A 645 35.52 11.33 13.49
C LEU A 645 36.80 11.17 14.34
N ARG A 646 36.86 10.15 15.21
CA ARG A 646 38.01 9.84 16.04
C ARG A 646 38.42 8.37 15.82
N ASN A 647 39.64 8.14 15.40
CA ASN A 647 40.20 6.81 15.11
C ASN A 647 39.35 5.98 14.11
N GLY A 648 38.72 6.65 13.10
CA GLY A 648 37.89 6.00 12.11
C GLY A 648 36.45 5.69 12.58
N GLN A 649 36.08 6.05 13.82
CA GLN A 649 34.71 5.93 14.32
C GLN A 649 34.04 7.30 14.44
N MET A 650 32.76 7.37 14.01
CA MET A 650 31.93 8.57 14.18
C MET A 650 31.38 8.60 15.60
N ILE A 651 31.61 9.71 16.30
CA ILE A 651 31.16 9.96 17.67
C ILE A 651 30.23 11.17 17.66
N ILE A 652 29.14 11.08 18.36
CA ILE A 652 28.19 12.19 18.58
C ILE A 652 28.45 12.76 19.97
N ILE A 653 28.84 14.03 20.05
CA ILE A 653 28.97 14.74 21.34
C ILE A 653 27.70 15.54 21.55
N ARG A 654 27.00 15.31 22.67
CA ARG A 654 25.82 16.04 23.09
C ARG A 654 26.00 16.47 24.54
N ASP A 655 25.94 17.78 24.79
CA ASP A 655 26.17 18.36 26.13
C ASP A 655 27.47 17.91 26.80
N GLY A 656 28.54 17.79 26.00
CA GLY A 656 29.83 17.36 26.51
C GLY A 656 29.97 15.85 26.76
N VAL A 657 28.95 15.05 26.48
CA VAL A 657 28.94 13.60 26.61
C VAL A 657 29.08 12.94 25.23
N GLU A 658 29.95 11.96 25.13
CA GLU A 658 30.21 11.22 23.90
C GLU A 658 29.25 10.01 23.78
N TYR A 659 28.71 9.84 22.58
CA TYR A 659 27.82 8.72 22.24
C TYR A 659 28.28 8.05 20.94
N THR A 660 28.05 6.77 20.83
CA THR A 660 28.16 6.06 19.54
C THR A 660 27.08 6.53 18.58
N VAL A 661 27.22 6.26 17.28
CA VAL A 661 26.16 6.53 16.28
C VAL A 661 24.85 5.80 16.56
N LEU A 662 24.86 4.76 17.38
CA LEU A 662 23.68 4.03 17.84
C LEU A 662 23.10 4.59 19.14
N GLY A 663 23.63 5.71 19.64
CA GLY A 663 23.10 6.37 20.85
C GLY A 663 23.61 5.81 22.19
N ALA A 664 24.51 4.83 22.20
CA ALA A 664 25.10 4.34 23.44
C ALA A 664 26.13 5.34 23.96
N ARG A 665 26.03 5.70 25.27
CA ARG A 665 27.01 6.58 25.92
C ARG A 665 28.37 5.89 25.98
N MET A 666 29.39 6.59 25.55
CA MET A 666 30.79 6.12 25.69
C MET A 666 31.32 6.44 27.10
N GLN A 667 32.00 5.49 27.70
CA GLN A 667 32.62 5.65 29.04
C GLN A 667 33.94 6.37 28.95
#